data_f10ed55e632bb820ec13d9f1f5e87b22
#
_entry.id   f10ed55e632bb820ec13d9f1f5e87b22
#
_cell.length_a   1.000
_cell.length_b   1.000
_cell.length_c   1.000
_cell.angle_alpha   90.00
_cell.angle_beta   90.00
_cell.angle_gamma   90.00
#
_symmetry.space_group_name_H-M   'P 1'
#
loop_
_entity.id
_entity.type
_entity.pdbx_description
1 polymer ?
#
loop_
_entity_poly.entity_id
_entity_poly.type
_entity_poly.pdbx_seq_one_letter_code
_entity_poly.pdbx_strand_id
1 'polypeptide(L)'
;MSETRSPTLRRILLAGAALSLAAPALAAAPQTSAKPWLNRKLGAEARASALVAAMTEDEKLQLVRTWFPPFAQGKQGAPTDMIPSAGQMVGVPRLGIPTLRESDASLGVANQVEQRKGDVATALPAGLATAASFDPDVAYAGGAMIGSEARAKRFNVLLAGGVNLTRDPWGGRDFEYLGEDPLLAGVIDGAHIKGVQSNHIISTIKHYALNSQETGRMVADAKLDWTALHESDLLAFKIAIDQGRPSSVMCAYNLVNGDYACENKELLTTILRGDWGYKGFVMSDWGAVHSTAKAANAGLDQDSGAELDKMIYFGAPLKEALAKGEVSKARLDEMAKRVLTGIIETGLYDDPAPATNQPIDYAAHALVAQKAAEEGIVLLRNEGEMLPLAAQAKRIVVIGGHADVGVLSGGGSSQVRSVGGVPVEIPLKSGPAASFARTTWHSSSPMKAIQALVPGAEVTYVDGSDPAAAAAAKSADIALVFATQWRTEAEDIHNLTLPNNQDALIDAVAAANPKTAVVLETGGPVLMPWLAKVPAVLAAWYPGQRGGEAIANILFGKVNPSGRLPITFPTAEKQAPRSAPVNLAAIEANDAASNAGSAGAQAAVFPIDYPEGANVGYRWFEAQKEKPLFPFGYGLSYTRFAYKNLKVTGGMTLTVSFDVANSGARAGADVPQVYVAADGQTARLAAFQRVELKPGETRHVTLAAERRILSRWDDKARGWHLVGGRYHVALARAAGDAALTADATMTDQRFRP
;
A
#
# COMPACT_ATOMS: atom_id res chain seq x y z
N MET A 1 89.05 -32.43 -18.35
CA MET A 1 90.25 -31.59 -18.56
C MET A 1 90.02 -30.38 -17.70
N SER A 2 90.59 -30.39 -16.64
CA SER A 2 91.74 -29.68 -16.07
C SER A 2 91.38 -28.26 -15.73
N GLU A 3 91.43 -27.82 -14.63
CA GLU A 3 92.29 -27.84 -13.43
C GLU A 3 92.26 -26.41 -12.85
N THR A 4 91.93 -26.33 -11.59
CA THR A 4 92.75 -25.87 -10.44
C THR A 4 93.25 -24.41 -10.46
N ARG A 5 93.12 -23.62 -9.45
CA ARG A 5 93.72 -23.64 -8.10
C ARG A 5 93.40 -22.33 -7.35
N SER A 6 93.10 -22.47 -6.09
CA SER A 6 93.27 -21.40 -5.04
C SER A 6 94.80 -21.23 -4.77
N PRO A 7 95.27 -20.12 -4.16
CA PRO A 7 95.34 -20.03 -2.71
C PRO A 7 95.34 -18.59 -2.01
N THR A 8 94.96 -18.64 -0.76
CA THR A 8 95.51 -18.09 0.50
C THR A 8 95.82 -16.58 0.74
N LEU A 9 95.23 -16.12 1.79
CA LEU A 9 95.66 -15.27 2.93
C LEU A 9 96.59 -14.07 2.75
N ARG A 10 96.06 -12.93 3.26
CA ARG A 10 96.79 -12.21 4.35
C ARG A 10 95.83 -11.20 5.06
N ARG A 11 95.86 -11.30 6.40
CA ARG A 11 95.21 -10.29 7.34
C ARG A 11 96.09 -9.02 7.36
N ILE A 12 95.41 -7.86 7.35
CA ILE A 12 95.92 -6.62 7.94
C ILE A 12 94.81 -5.92 8.71
N LEU A 13 94.97 -5.78 10.02
CA LEU A 13 94.13 -4.93 10.88
C LEU A 13 94.53 -3.46 10.61
N LEU A 14 93.48 -2.62 10.46
CA LEU A 14 93.60 -1.19 10.70
C LEU A 14 92.27 -0.68 11.26
N ALA A 15 92.41 -0.03 12.44
CA ALA A 15 91.32 0.65 13.13
C ALA A 15 90.93 1.93 12.39
N GLY A 16 89.59 2.14 12.23
CA GLY A 16 89.07 3.37 11.66
C GLY A 16 87.72 3.70 12.26
N ALA A 17 87.63 4.87 12.82
CA ALA A 17 86.56 5.42 13.62
C ALA A 17 85.16 5.28 13.03
N ALA A 18 84.20 4.93 13.89
CA ALA A 18 82.79 4.96 13.61
C ALA A 18 82.25 6.42 13.57
N LEU A 19 81.87 6.91 12.39
CA LEU A 19 80.96 8.04 12.24
C LEU A 19 79.51 7.51 12.21
N SER A 20 78.74 7.69 13.27
CA SER A 20 77.32 7.50 13.33
C SER A 20 76.59 8.61 12.54
N LEU A 21 76.17 8.27 11.32
CA LEU A 21 75.18 9.06 10.57
C LEU A 21 73.81 8.74 11.14
N ALA A 22 73.24 9.67 11.93
CA ALA A 22 71.82 9.67 12.29
C ALA A 22 71.01 9.94 11.03
N ALA A 23 70.30 8.90 10.52
CA ALA A 23 69.25 9.07 9.52
C ALA A 23 68.08 9.86 10.15
N PRO A 24 67.53 10.90 9.48
CA PRO A 24 66.32 11.54 9.97
C PRO A 24 65.18 10.52 9.90
N ALA A 25 64.51 10.30 11.04
CA ALA A 25 63.25 9.59 11.07
C ALA A 25 62.28 10.37 10.17
N LEU A 26 61.91 9.78 9.02
CA LEU A 26 60.74 10.23 8.27
C LEU A 26 59.54 10.08 9.22
N ALA A 27 59.03 11.21 9.70
CA ALA A 27 57.72 11.26 10.32
C ALA A 27 56.75 10.62 9.35
N ALA A 28 56.13 9.47 9.73
CA ALA A 28 55.08 8.85 8.99
C ALA A 28 53.99 9.93 8.82
N ALA A 29 53.69 10.27 7.56
CA ALA A 29 52.53 11.09 7.25
C ALA A 29 51.32 10.49 7.93
N PRO A 30 50.42 11.29 8.54
CA PRO A 30 49.24 10.77 9.15
C PRO A 30 48.53 9.94 8.08
N GLN A 31 48.41 8.63 8.30
CA GLN A 31 47.54 7.77 7.49
C GLN A 31 46.15 8.39 7.61
N THR A 32 45.70 9.11 6.59
CA THR A 32 44.28 9.44 6.43
C THR A 32 43.56 8.14 6.47
N SER A 33 42.87 7.83 7.59
CA SER A 33 42.13 6.62 7.76
C SER A 33 41.19 6.50 6.57
N ALA A 34 41.42 5.48 5.73
CA ALA A 34 40.58 5.24 4.57
C ALA A 34 39.13 5.17 5.06
N LYS A 35 38.24 5.97 4.46
CA LYS A 35 36.78 5.92 4.74
C LYS A 35 36.12 4.96 3.75
N PRO A 36 36.12 3.63 4.00
CA PRO A 36 35.68 2.63 3.00
C PRO A 36 34.24 2.82 2.58
N TRP A 37 33.39 3.38 3.47
CA TRP A 37 31.99 3.65 3.17
C TRP A 37 31.75 4.72 2.09
N LEU A 38 32.74 5.52 1.75
CA LEU A 38 32.68 6.47 0.64
C LEU A 38 32.98 5.84 -0.72
N ASN A 39 33.50 4.61 -0.75
CA ASN A 39 33.80 3.91 -1.98
C ASN A 39 32.52 3.35 -2.62
N ARG A 40 31.99 4.05 -3.61
CA ARG A 40 30.77 3.67 -4.36
C ARG A 40 30.89 2.37 -5.17
N LYS A 41 32.10 1.82 -5.31
CA LYS A 41 32.31 0.50 -5.94
C LYS A 41 31.97 -0.67 -5.00
N LEU A 42 31.88 -0.40 -3.69
CA LEU A 42 31.43 -1.39 -2.71
C LEU A 42 29.90 -1.43 -2.70
N GLY A 43 29.35 -2.63 -2.55
CA GLY A 43 27.90 -2.81 -2.36
C GLY A 43 27.41 -2.18 -1.04
N ALA A 44 26.11 -1.93 -0.96
CA ALA A 44 25.49 -1.23 0.18
C ALA A 44 25.76 -1.91 1.53
N GLU A 45 25.65 -3.23 1.62
CA GLU A 45 25.95 -3.99 2.85
C GLU A 45 27.41 -3.82 3.32
N ALA A 46 28.37 -3.79 2.38
CA ALA A 46 29.78 -3.60 2.72
C ALA A 46 30.05 -2.19 3.22
N ARG A 47 29.46 -1.16 2.58
CA ARG A 47 29.55 0.23 3.02
C ARG A 47 28.86 0.41 4.38
N ALA A 48 27.68 -0.17 4.60
CA ALA A 48 26.97 -0.14 5.88
C ALA A 48 27.81 -0.80 6.99
N SER A 49 28.43 -1.95 6.73
CA SER A 49 29.32 -2.61 7.70
C SER A 49 30.52 -1.74 8.09
N ALA A 50 31.10 -1.03 7.13
CA ALA A 50 32.22 -0.10 7.39
C ALA A 50 31.77 1.11 8.24
N LEU A 51 30.53 1.62 8.02
CA LEU A 51 29.93 2.68 8.86
C LEU A 51 29.71 2.18 10.28
N VAL A 52 29.07 1.00 10.46
CA VAL A 52 28.84 0.41 11.79
C VAL A 52 30.12 0.23 12.58
N ALA A 53 31.20 -0.21 11.92
CA ALA A 53 32.52 -0.36 12.55
C ALA A 53 33.13 0.99 13.00
N ALA A 54 32.73 2.10 12.36
CA ALA A 54 33.21 3.45 12.69
C ALA A 54 32.29 4.17 13.71
N MET A 55 31.14 3.61 14.06
CA MET A 55 30.16 4.19 14.99
C MET A 55 30.45 3.82 16.43
N THR A 56 30.13 4.75 17.33
CA THR A 56 30.02 4.47 18.78
C THR A 56 28.71 3.72 19.08
N GLU A 57 28.60 3.11 20.27
CA GLU A 57 27.37 2.46 20.72
C GLU A 57 26.19 3.44 20.79
N ASP A 58 26.41 4.65 21.31
CA ASP A 58 25.35 5.67 21.41
C ASP A 58 24.87 6.13 20.00
N GLU A 59 25.75 6.22 19.01
CA GLU A 59 25.37 6.53 17.64
C GLU A 59 24.52 5.40 17.01
N LYS A 60 24.84 4.14 17.30
CA LYS A 60 24.02 2.99 16.85
C LYS A 60 22.63 3.01 17.52
N LEU A 61 22.59 3.27 18.84
CA LEU A 61 21.32 3.42 19.58
C LEU A 61 20.46 4.57 19.02
N GLN A 62 21.09 5.62 18.49
CA GLN A 62 20.38 6.73 17.85
C GLN A 62 19.70 6.32 16.52
N LEU A 63 20.27 5.38 15.74
CA LEU A 63 19.69 4.92 14.47
C LEU A 63 18.50 3.97 14.65
N VAL A 64 18.40 3.28 15.80
CA VAL A 64 17.38 2.25 16.03
C VAL A 64 16.11 2.79 16.69
N ARG A 65 15.96 4.12 16.72
CA ARG A 65 14.80 4.80 17.26
C ARG A 65 14.45 6.05 16.47
N THR A 66 13.15 6.34 16.33
CA THR A 66 12.69 7.63 15.80
C THR A 66 11.95 8.43 16.87
N TRP A 67 12.00 9.75 16.73
CA TRP A 67 11.24 10.70 17.51
C TRP A 67 9.92 10.98 16.83
N PHE A 68 8.82 11.05 17.59
CA PHE A 68 7.53 11.48 17.06
C PHE A 68 7.34 12.98 17.28
N PRO A 69 7.50 13.82 16.23
CA PRO A 69 7.58 15.27 16.39
C PRO A 69 6.42 15.91 17.17
N PRO A 70 5.14 15.47 17.00
CA PRO A 70 4.03 16.04 17.76
C PRO A 70 4.15 15.88 19.29
N PHE A 71 4.83 14.83 19.76
CA PHE A 71 5.00 14.54 21.19
C PHE A 71 6.42 14.78 21.70
N ALA A 72 7.39 14.89 20.81
CA ALA A 72 8.81 15.04 21.17
C ALA A 72 9.25 16.51 21.32
N GLN A 73 8.52 17.43 20.69
CA GLN A 73 8.90 18.85 20.68
C GLN A 73 9.05 19.42 22.08
N GLY A 74 10.22 19.98 22.37
CA GLY A 74 10.54 20.55 23.69
C GLY A 74 11.01 19.52 24.74
N LYS A 75 11.03 18.21 24.46
CA LYS A 75 11.59 17.20 25.35
C LYS A 75 13.12 17.27 25.35
N GLN A 76 13.72 16.91 26.49
CA GLN A 76 15.17 16.86 26.61
C GLN A 76 15.80 15.87 25.62
N GLY A 77 16.77 16.34 24.83
CA GLY A 77 17.47 15.55 23.83
C GLY A 77 16.75 15.41 22.50
N ALA A 78 15.54 15.97 22.36
CA ALA A 78 14.83 15.97 21.09
C ALA A 78 15.49 16.95 20.09
N PRO A 79 15.53 16.60 18.80
CA PRO A 79 16.02 17.52 17.75
C PRO A 79 15.17 18.80 17.71
N THR A 80 15.81 19.92 17.39
CA THR A 80 15.13 21.23 17.27
C THR A 80 14.64 21.52 15.86
N ASP A 81 15.07 20.73 14.85
CA ASP A 81 14.77 20.89 13.42
C ASP A 81 13.72 19.90 12.91
N MET A 82 12.90 19.34 13.81
CA MET A 82 11.87 18.37 13.45
C MET A 82 10.77 19.01 12.59
N ILE A 83 10.36 18.29 11.56
CA ILE A 83 9.18 18.63 10.76
C ILE A 83 7.98 17.88 11.39
N PRO A 84 6.89 18.57 11.76
CA PRO A 84 5.68 17.90 12.26
C PRO A 84 5.15 16.90 11.23
N SER A 85 5.33 15.62 11.50
CA SER A 85 4.92 14.51 10.65
C SER A 85 5.09 13.18 11.43
N ALA A 86 5.23 12.06 10.72
CA ALA A 86 5.29 10.73 11.28
C ALA A 86 6.51 10.49 12.18
N GLY A 87 7.73 10.86 11.75
CA GLY A 87 8.92 10.56 12.56
C GLY A 87 10.20 11.26 12.12
N GLN A 88 11.19 11.22 13.02
CA GLN A 88 12.55 11.65 12.72
C GLN A 88 13.60 10.78 13.42
N MET A 89 14.45 10.10 12.63
CA MET A 89 15.68 9.49 13.09
C MET A 89 16.82 10.48 12.96
N VAL A 90 17.58 10.70 14.02
CA VAL A 90 18.73 11.63 13.99
C VAL A 90 19.90 10.97 13.28
N GLY A 91 20.46 11.63 12.28
CA GLY A 91 21.64 11.17 11.55
C GLY A 91 22.93 11.32 12.33
N VAL A 92 24.05 10.87 11.73
CA VAL A 92 25.42 10.99 12.30
C VAL A 92 26.29 11.83 11.38
N PRO A 93 26.32 13.17 11.53
CA PRO A 93 26.96 14.09 10.58
C PRO A 93 28.45 13.80 10.34
N ARG A 94 29.21 13.41 11.39
CA ARG A 94 30.64 13.09 11.25
C ARG A 94 30.93 11.92 10.30
N LEU A 95 29.95 11.03 10.11
CA LEU A 95 29.99 9.89 9.19
C LEU A 95 29.24 10.14 7.88
N GLY A 96 28.60 11.30 7.73
CA GLY A 96 27.77 11.63 6.57
C GLY A 96 26.43 10.91 6.53
N ILE A 97 26.00 10.30 7.64
CA ILE A 97 24.70 9.63 7.72
C ILE A 97 23.60 10.70 7.84
N PRO A 98 22.67 10.78 6.88
CA PRO A 98 21.61 11.78 6.90
C PRO A 98 20.59 11.54 8.01
N THR A 99 19.94 12.60 8.48
CA THR A 99 18.71 12.53 9.26
C THR A 99 17.59 11.96 8.38
N LEU A 100 16.88 10.93 8.87
CA LEU A 100 15.67 10.45 8.21
C LEU A 100 14.47 11.25 8.74
N ARG A 101 13.61 11.69 7.82
CA ARG A 101 12.36 12.39 8.10
C ARG A 101 11.23 11.62 7.43
N GLU A 102 10.30 11.15 8.25
CA GLU A 102 9.25 10.24 7.88
C GLU A 102 7.94 10.99 7.66
N SER A 103 7.21 10.63 6.62
CA SER A 103 5.84 11.07 6.41
C SER A 103 4.95 9.86 6.16
N ASP A 104 3.78 9.86 6.78
CA ASP A 104 2.69 9.01 6.32
C ASP A 104 2.40 9.29 4.86
N ALA A 105 1.97 8.25 4.15
CA ALA A 105 1.75 8.30 2.72
C ALA A 105 0.78 7.18 2.27
N SER A 106 0.98 6.65 1.11
CA SER A 106 0.19 5.83 0.20
C SER A 106 -0.65 6.68 -0.75
N LEU A 107 -1.39 7.67 -0.26
CA LEU A 107 -2.28 8.50 -1.08
C LEU A 107 -1.68 9.89 -1.38
N GLY A 108 -0.47 10.18 -0.90
CA GLY A 108 0.23 11.46 -1.03
C GLY A 108 1.06 11.76 0.21
N VAL A 109 1.74 12.89 0.27
CA VAL A 109 2.42 13.34 1.49
C VAL A 109 1.35 13.79 2.49
N ALA A 110 1.11 12.93 3.48
CA ALA A 110 0.01 13.13 4.43
C ALA A 110 0.23 14.37 5.32
N ASN A 111 -0.87 15.02 5.66
CA ASN A 111 -0.92 16.14 6.58
C ASN A 111 -2.28 16.12 7.33
N GLN A 112 -2.56 14.99 7.95
CA GLN A 112 -3.77 14.78 8.74
C GLN A 112 -3.87 15.86 9.84
N VAL A 113 -5.09 16.28 10.13
CA VAL A 113 -5.39 17.34 11.11
C VAL A 113 -4.53 18.61 10.99
N GLU A 114 -3.96 18.86 9.81
CA GLU A 114 -3.15 20.04 9.50
C GLU A 114 -1.95 20.26 10.44
N GLN A 115 -1.23 19.19 10.78
CA GLN A 115 -0.01 19.27 11.61
C GLN A 115 1.02 20.27 11.07
N ARG A 116 1.07 20.41 9.74
CA ARG A 116 1.85 21.43 9.03
C ARG A 116 0.90 22.44 8.42
N LYS A 117 0.72 23.55 9.12
CA LYS A 117 -0.25 24.58 8.73
C LYS A 117 -0.01 25.09 7.31
N GLY A 118 -1.04 25.01 6.46
CA GLY A 118 -1.01 25.46 5.07
C GLY A 118 -0.17 24.59 4.12
N ASP A 119 0.40 23.48 4.59
CA ASP A 119 1.10 22.53 3.71
C ASP A 119 0.08 21.63 2.99
N VAL A 120 0.16 21.62 1.67
CA VAL A 120 -0.71 20.85 0.78
C VAL A 120 0.13 19.89 -0.07
N ALA A 121 -0.48 18.80 -0.53
CA ALA A 121 0.14 17.83 -1.43
C ALA A 121 -0.87 17.34 -2.46
N THR A 122 -0.39 16.70 -3.52
CA THR A 122 -1.27 16.03 -4.47
C THR A 122 -1.87 14.79 -3.84
N ALA A 123 -3.21 14.71 -3.78
CA ALA A 123 -3.92 13.53 -3.30
C ALA A 123 -4.19 12.57 -4.46
N LEU A 124 -3.59 11.39 -4.42
CA LEU A 124 -3.96 10.25 -5.27
C LEU A 124 -5.36 9.74 -4.91
N PRO A 125 -6.03 9.03 -5.81
CA PRO A 125 -7.22 8.27 -5.42
C PRO A 125 -6.86 7.15 -4.43
N ALA A 126 -7.88 6.58 -3.81
CA ALA A 126 -7.78 5.45 -2.89
C ALA A 126 -6.93 4.30 -3.47
N GLY A 127 -6.30 3.51 -2.60
CA GLY A 127 -5.56 2.31 -2.99
C GLY A 127 -6.42 1.34 -3.81
N LEU A 128 -7.69 1.14 -3.40
CA LEU A 128 -8.67 0.35 -4.18
C LEU A 128 -8.89 0.90 -5.59
N ALA A 129 -8.91 2.23 -5.78
CA ALA A 129 -9.03 2.82 -7.12
C ALA A 129 -7.78 2.55 -7.96
N THR A 130 -6.59 2.67 -7.36
CA THR A 130 -5.34 2.34 -8.03
C THR A 130 -5.28 0.86 -8.43
N ALA A 131 -5.68 -0.04 -7.52
CA ALA A 131 -5.76 -1.47 -7.81
C ALA A 131 -6.83 -1.80 -8.87
N ALA A 132 -7.96 -1.08 -8.88
CA ALA A 132 -9.02 -1.23 -9.88
C ALA A 132 -8.56 -0.89 -11.31
N SER A 133 -7.48 -0.15 -11.50
CA SER A 133 -6.88 0.06 -12.81
C SER A 133 -6.27 -1.21 -13.42
N PHE A 134 -5.85 -2.17 -12.58
CA PHE A 134 -5.02 -3.33 -12.99
C PHE A 134 -3.80 -2.91 -13.82
N ASP A 135 -3.31 -1.69 -13.58
CA ASP A 135 -2.20 -1.07 -14.33
C ASP A 135 -1.00 -0.74 -13.42
N PRO A 136 0.07 -1.54 -13.46
CA PRO A 136 1.29 -1.25 -12.72
C PRO A 136 1.96 0.08 -13.11
N ASP A 137 1.77 0.56 -14.34
CA ASP A 137 2.37 1.82 -14.80
C ASP A 137 1.71 3.03 -14.13
N VAL A 138 0.40 2.97 -13.89
CA VAL A 138 -0.33 3.99 -13.12
C VAL A 138 0.13 3.99 -11.65
N ALA A 139 0.30 2.82 -11.05
CA ALA A 139 0.81 2.69 -9.69
C ALA A 139 2.24 3.23 -9.55
N TYR A 140 3.12 2.91 -10.53
CA TYR A 140 4.47 3.48 -10.59
C TYR A 140 4.45 5.01 -10.72
N ALA A 141 3.64 5.56 -11.61
CA ALA A 141 3.53 7.01 -11.80
C ALA A 141 3.04 7.72 -10.54
N GLY A 142 2.05 7.15 -9.85
CA GLY A 142 1.58 7.63 -8.54
C GLY A 142 2.69 7.63 -7.50
N GLY A 143 3.40 6.51 -7.35
CA GLY A 143 4.54 6.40 -6.43
C GLY A 143 5.66 7.38 -6.73
N ALA A 144 6.03 7.54 -8.01
CA ALA A 144 7.06 8.49 -8.45
C ALA A 144 6.66 9.94 -8.14
N MET A 145 5.40 10.27 -8.32
CA MET A 145 4.86 11.60 -8.05
C MET A 145 4.92 11.92 -6.55
N ILE A 146 4.38 11.04 -5.66
CA ILE A 146 4.41 11.30 -4.21
C ILE A 146 5.84 11.29 -3.66
N GLY A 147 6.72 10.43 -4.18
CA GLY A 147 8.14 10.42 -3.83
C GLY A 147 8.84 11.74 -4.18
N SER A 148 8.54 12.31 -5.35
CA SER A 148 9.10 13.61 -5.76
C SER A 148 8.62 14.76 -4.86
N GLU A 149 7.34 14.78 -4.48
CA GLU A 149 6.78 15.78 -3.55
C GLU A 149 7.39 15.63 -2.15
N ALA A 150 7.50 14.41 -1.65
CA ALA A 150 8.12 14.13 -0.36
C ALA A 150 9.56 14.65 -0.31
N ARG A 151 10.37 14.32 -1.33
CA ARG A 151 11.74 14.79 -1.43
C ARG A 151 11.81 16.33 -1.50
N ALA A 152 10.93 16.96 -2.29
CA ALA A 152 10.83 18.41 -2.39
C ALA A 152 10.47 19.07 -1.06
N LYS A 153 9.72 18.37 -0.19
CA LYS A 153 9.33 18.79 1.16
C LYS A 153 10.33 18.36 2.24
N ARG A 154 11.51 17.83 1.87
CA ARG A 154 12.60 17.38 2.74
C ARG A 154 12.33 16.08 3.50
N PHE A 155 11.27 15.34 3.16
CA PHE A 155 11.07 13.97 3.62
C PHE A 155 11.94 13.02 2.80
N ASN A 156 12.35 11.93 3.41
CA ASN A 156 13.19 10.91 2.78
C ASN A 156 12.82 9.48 3.18
N VAL A 157 11.76 9.33 3.96
CA VAL A 157 11.07 8.07 4.22
C VAL A 157 9.57 8.30 4.03
N LEU A 158 8.94 7.48 3.21
CA LEU A 158 7.50 7.43 3.04
C LEU A 158 6.97 6.10 3.57
N LEU A 159 5.97 6.19 4.45
CA LEU A 159 5.26 5.03 5.00
C LEU A 159 4.19 4.60 3.99
N ALA A 160 4.65 4.20 2.81
CA ALA A 160 3.84 3.91 1.62
C ALA A 160 4.09 2.48 1.13
N GLY A 161 3.00 1.79 0.75
CA GLY A 161 2.98 0.40 0.36
C GLY A 161 2.05 -0.41 1.26
N GLY A 162 0.76 -0.04 1.34
CA GLY A 162 -0.25 -0.78 2.10
C GLY A 162 -0.76 -1.99 1.33
N VAL A 163 -0.37 -3.23 1.75
CA VAL A 163 -0.62 -4.45 0.98
C VAL A 163 -1.39 -5.53 1.75
N ASN A 164 -1.96 -5.19 2.92
CA ASN A 164 -2.85 -6.10 3.62
C ASN A 164 -4.05 -6.48 2.71
N LEU A 165 -4.46 -7.75 2.74
CA LEU A 165 -5.61 -8.18 1.97
C LEU A 165 -6.92 -7.77 2.65
N THR A 166 -7.88 -7.34 1.87
CA THR A 166 -9.25 -7.12 2.31
C THR A 166 -9.94 -8.45 2.55
N ARG A 167 -9.78 -9.00 3.76
CA ARG A 167 -10.38 -10.29 4.16
C ARG A 167 -11.84 -10.16 4.50
N ASP A 168 -12.21 -9.00 5.03
CA ASP A 168 -13.57 -8.63 5.40
C ASP A 168 -13.99 -7.35 4.69
N PRO A 169 -15.27 -7.23 4.31
CA PRO A 169 -15.77 -6.02 3.68
C PRO A 169 -15.96 -4.84 4.66
N TRP A 170 -15.68 -5.05 5.95
CA TRP A 170 -15.89 -4.07 7.03
C TRP A 170 -14.72 -3.14 7.25
N GLY A 171 -13.53 -3.51 6.78
CA GLY A 171 -12.25 -2.91 7.15
C GLY A 171 -12.22 -1.39 7.00
N GLY A 172 -11.87 -0.69 8.07
CA GLY A 172 -11.76 0.77 8.07
C GLY A 172 -10.70 1.29 7.12
N ARG A 173 -9.64 0.51 6.86
CA ARG A 173 -8.55 0.85 5.94
C ARG A 173 -8.65 0.16 4.58
N ASP A 174 -9.75 -0.51 4.26
CA ASP A 174 -9.90 -1.16 2.95
C ASP A 174 -9.64 -0.20 1.79
N PHE A 175 -10.05 1.08 1.92
CA PHE A 175 -9.79 2.10 0.90
C PHE A 175 -8.30 2.34 0.63
N GLU A 176 -7.45 2.16 1.63
CA GLU A 176 -6.00 2.40 1.56
C GLU A 176 -5.25 1.22 0.94
N TYR A 177 -5.79 0.00 1.11
CA TYR A 177 -5.21 -1.24 0.62
C TYR A 177 -5.59 -1.53 -0.84
N LEU A 178 -5.08 -2.65 -1.39
CA LEU A 178 -5.14 -2.95 -2.82
C LEU A 178 -6.09 -4.11 -3.17
N GLY A 179 -7.02 -4.44 -2.26
CA GLY A 179 -8.07 -5.41 -2.47
C GLY A 179 -7.78 -6.79 -1.90
N GLU A 180 -8.47 -7.81 -2.44
CA GLU A 180 -8.57 -9.15 -1.85
C GLU A 180 -7.64 -10.20 -2.48
N ASP A 181 -6.97 -9.88 -3.59
CA ASP A 181 -6.13 -10.85 -4.32
C ASP A 181 -4.63 -10.56 -4.14
N PRO A 182 -3.83 -11.57 -3.70
CA PRO A 182 -2.41 -11.37 -3.41
C PRO A 182 -1.55 -11.07 -4.64
N LEU A 183 -1.92 -11.54 -5.84
CA LEU A 183 -1.18 -11.22 -7.05
C LEU A 183 -1.42 -9.76 -7.45
N LEU A 184 -2.67 -9.33 -7.50
CA LEU A 184 -3.02 -7.96 -7.83
C LEU A 184 -2.39 -6.99 -6.85
N ALA A 185 -2.61 -7.19 -5.55
CA ALA A 185 -2.07 -6.35 -4.50
C ALA A 185 -0.54 -6.27 -4.56
N GLY A 186 0.14 -7.41 -4.67
CA GLY A 186 1.60 -7.46 -4.71
C GLY A 186 2.21 -6.82 -5.96
N VAL A 187 1.58 -6.96 -7.13
CA VAL A 187 2.07 -6.36 -8.39
C VAL A 187 1.89 -4.84 -8.39
N ILE A 188 0.73 -4.36 -7.97
CA ILE A 188 0.42 -2.92 -7.93
C ILE A 188 1.29 -2.21 -6.89
N ASP A 189 1.42 -2.80 -5.68
CA ASP A 189 2.27 -2.21 -4.65
C ASP A 189 3.76 -2.25 -5.00
N GLY A 190 4.23 -3.35 -5.59
CA GLY A 190 5.60 -3.45 -6.07
C GLY A 190 5.97 -2.36 -7.08
N ALA A 191 5.04 -2.00 -7.97
CA ALA A 191 5.21 -0.90 -8.92
C ALA A 191 5.20 0.47 -8.21
N HIS A 192 4.28 0.68 -7.26
CA HIS A 192 4.20 1.89 -6.45
C HIS A 192 5.49 2.14 -5.67
N ILE A 193 6.00 1.13 -4.97
CA ILE A 193 7.27 1.17 -4.22
C ILE A 193 8.44 1.57 -5.13
N LYS A 194 8.55 0.97 -6.33
CA LYS A 194 9.57 1.37 -7.32
C LYS A 194 9.47 2.85 -7.67
N GLY A 195 8.25 3.34 -7.88
CA GLY A 195 7.98 4.74 -8.16
C GLY A 195 8.49 5.64 -7.05
N VAL A 196 8.14 5.37 -5.80
CA VAL A 196 8.60 6.12 -4.62
C VAL A 196 10.12 6.15 -4.56
N GLN A 197 10.76 4.98 -4.63
CA GLN A 197 12.22 4.83 -4.47
C GLN A 197 13.03 5.40 -5.64
N SER A 198 12.42 5.65 -6.82
CA SER A 198 13.06 6.32 -7.95
C SER A 198 13.52 7.76 -7.62
N ASN A 199 13.05 8.32 -6.52
CA ASN A 199 13.39 9.66 -6.03
C ASN A 199 14.43 9.67 -4.89
N HIS A 200 15.15 8.59 -4.67
CA HIS A 200 16.02 8.42 -3.50
C HIS A 200 15.25 8.59 -2.17
N ILE A 201 14.05 8.05 -2.11
CA ILE A 201 13.18 8.01 -0.91
C ILE A 201 13.06 6.56 -0.46
N ILE A 202 13.21 6.29 0.83
CA ILE A 202 12.91 4.99 1.40
C ILE A 202 11.40 4.77 1.35
N SER A 203 10.93 3.71 0.72
CA SER A 203 9.54 3.25 0.79
C SER A 203 9.41 2.16 1.84
N THR A 204 8.32 2.22 2.63
CA THR A 204 8.02 1.27 3.70
C THR A 204 6.77 0.48 3.37
N ILE A 205 6.93 -0.82 3.07
CA ILE A 205 5.77 -1.71 2.88
C ILE A 205 5.12 -2.05 4.22
N LYS A 206 3.77 -2.02 4.32
CA LYS A 206 3.01 -2.16 5.56
C LYS A 206 1.64 -2.81 5.35
N HIS A 207 1.00 -3.35 6.40
CA HIS A 207 1.48 -3.60 7.76
C HIS A 207 1.76 -5.09 7.92
N TYR A 208 2.97 -5.48 8.20
CA TYR A 208 3.44 -6.88 8.19
C TYR A 208 3.21 -7.53 9.56
N ALA A 209 2.18 -8.40 9.76
CA ALA A 209 1.19 -8.85 8.80
C ALA A 209 -0.20 -9.03 9.46
N LEU A 210 -1.23 -9.28 8.64
CA LEU A 210 -2.60 -9.58 9.09
C LEU A 210 -3.30 -8.46 9.87
N ASN A 211 -3.03 -7.20 9.58
CA ASN A 211 -3.81 -6.08 10.10
C ASN A 211 -5.07 -5.89 9.20
N SER A 212 -6.01 -6.84 9.27
CA SER A 212 -7.21 -6.86 8.43
C SER A 212 -8.47 -6.35 9.14
N GLN A 213 -8.40 -6.08 10.44
CA GLN A 213 -9.42 -5.43 11.25
C GLN A 213 -8.82 -4.27 12.03
N GLU A 214 -9.47 -3.11 11.98
CA GLU A 214 -9.02 -1.90 12.67
C GLU A 214 -9.54 -1.82 14.10
N THR A 215 -10.78 -2.26 14.32
CA THR A 215 -11.40 -2.30 15.65
C THR A 215 -10.62 -3.19 16.60
N GLY A 216 -10.05 -2.60 17.64
CA GLY A 216 -9.25 -3.30 18.64
C GLY A 216 -7.92 -3.84 18.14
N ARG A 217 -7.37 -3.31 17.04
CA ARG A 217 -6.14 -3.77 16.38
C ARG A 217 -4.94 -3.92 17.31
N MET A 218 -4.84 -3.10 18.38
CA MET A 218 -3.76 -3.16 19.37
C MET A 218 -3.79 -4.41 20.27
N VAL A 219 -4.92 -5.12 20.32
CA VAL A 219 -5.14 -6.30 21.17
C VAL A 219 -5.79 -7.46 20.42
N ALA A 220 -6.00 -7.34 19.13
CA ALA A 220 -6.50 -8.40 18.26
C ALA A 220 -5.40 -9.44 18.02
N ASP A 221 -5.72 -10.72 18.19
CA ASP A 221 -4.82 -11.85 17.88
C ASP A 221 -5.32 -12.58 16.65
N ALA A 222 -4.75 -12.26 15.49
CA ALA A 222 -5.07 -12.87 14.22
C ALA A 222 -4.63 -14.34 14.19
N LYS A 223 -5.60 -15.25 14.11
CA LYS A 223 -5.37 -16.70 14.10
C LYS A 223 -5.51 -17.24 12.69
N LEU A 224 -4.39 -17.59 12.09
CA LEU A 224 -4.36 -18.17 10.75
C LEU A 224 -3.25 -19.23 10.66
N ASP A 225 -3.57 -20.37 10.07
CA ASP A 225 -2.58 -21.41 9.77
C ASP A 225 -1.44 -20.85 8.91
N TRP A 226 -0.19 -21.25 9.20
CA TRP A 226 0.98 -20.71 8.51
C TRP A 226 0.98 -21.01 7.02
N THR A 227 0.50 -22.21 6.60
CA THR A 227 0.36 -22.53 5.17
C THR A 227 -0.61 -21.57 4.48
N ALA A 228 -1.78 -21.34 5.09
CA ALA A 228 -2.77 -20.39 4.58
C ALA A 228 -2.22 -18.96 4.52
N LEU A 229 -1.47 -18.55 5.54
CA LEU A 229 -0.85 -17.23 5.60
C LEU A 229 0.19 -17.03 4.47
N HIS A 230 1.02 -18.05 4.19
CA HIS A 230 1.96 -18.02 3.07
C HIS A 230 1.26 -17.97 1.70
N GLU A 231 0.09 -18.61 1.56
CA GLU A 231 -0.67 -18.65 0.29
C GLU A 231 -1.60 -17.44 0.08
N SER A 232 -1.67 -16.52 1.04
CA SER A 232 -2.53 -15.31 1.01
C SER A 232 -1.73 -14.04 1.34
N ASP A 233 -1.82 -13.53 2.57
CA ASP A 233 -1.28 -12.24 2.95
C ASP A 233 0.24 -12.15 2.77
N LEU A 234 0.99 -13.13 3.22
CA LEU A 234 2.45 -13.15 3.03
C LEU A 234 2.84 -13.24 1.55
N LEU A 235 2.00 -13.86 0.69
CA LEU A 235 2.26 -13.88 -0.74
C LEU A 235 2.17 -12.49 -1.37
N ALA A 236 1.19 -11.67 -0.95
CA ALA A 236 1.08 -10.29 -1.40
C ALA A 236 2.34 -9.48 -1.03
N PHE A 237 2.79 -9.56 0.23
CA PHE A 237 4.06 -8.96 0.67
C PHE A 237 5.26 -9.47 -0.13
N LYS A 238 5.35 -10.79 -0.33
CA LYS A 238 6.50 -11.39 -1.03
C LYS A 238 6.59 -10.93 -2.48
N ILE A 239 5.45 -10.86 -3.20
CA ILE A 239 5.40 -10.36 -4.57
C ILE A 239 5.81 -8.88 -4.63
N ALA A 240 5.26 -8.06 -3.72
CA ALA A 240 5.58 -6.64 -3.65
C ALA A 240 7.06 -6.40 -3.31
N ILE A 241 7.63 -7.16 -2.36
CA ILE A 241 9.05 -7.08 -1.99
C ILE A 241 9.96 -7.51 -3.15
N ASP A 242 9.63 -8.59 -3.85
CA ASP A 242 10.43 -9.05 -5.00
C ASP A 242 10.46 -8.05 -6.13
N GLN A 243 9.33 -7.40 -6.40
CA GLN A 243 9.20 -6.42 -7.48
C GLN A 243 9.68 -5.02 -7.06
N GLY A 244 9.22 -4.53 -5.91
CA GLY A 244 9.44 -3.16 -5.44
C GLY A 244 10.77 -2.96 -4.73
N ARG A 245 11.29 -3.98 -4.07
CA ARG A 245 12.50 -3.94 -3.22
C ARG A 245 12.45 -2.80 -2.20
N PRO A 246 11.40 -2.72 -1.36
CA PRO A 246 11.31 -1.69 -0.34
C PRO A 246 12.50 -1.76 0.60
N SER A 247 13.03 -0.59 0.99
CA SER A 247 14.15 -0.53 1.92
C SER A 247 13.74 -0.71 3.37
N SER A 248 12.45 -0.58 3.69
CA SER A 248 11.91 -0.91 5.00
C SER A 248 10.58 -1.65 4.93
N VAL A 249 10.29 -2.38 6.02
CA VAL A 249 9.03 -3.07 6.30
C VAL A 249 8.52 -2.57 7.64
N MET A 250 7.25 -2.23 7.74
CA MET A 250 6.61 -1.88 9.01
C MET A 250 5.85 -3.09 9.55
N CYS A 251 6.18 -3.55 10.76
CA CYS A 251 5.41 -4.58 11.45
C CYS A 251 4.09 -4.01 11.98
N ALA A 252 3.04 -4.85 12.02
CA ALA A 252 1.69 -4.45 12.38
C ALA A 252 1.47 -4.32 13.89
N TYR A 253 0.34 -3.71 14.28
CA TYR A 253 -0.07 -3.57 15.67
C TYR A 253 -0.47 -4.88 16.34
N ASN A 254 -1.20 -5.72 15.58
CA ASN A 254 -1.89 -6.90 16.08
C ASN A 254 -0.93 -8.04 16.44
N LEU A 255 -1.46 -8.98 17.24
CA LEU A 255 -0.80 -10.26 17.41
C LEU A 255 -1.08 -11.14 16.19
N VAL A 256 -0.13 -12.01 15.89
CA VAL A 256 -0.25 -13.08 14.89
C VAL A 256 0.09 -14.41 15.58
N ASN A 257 -0.90 -15.28 15.68
CA ASN A 257 -0.76 -16.59 16.33
C ASN A 257 -0.18 -16.52 17.74
N GLY A 258 -0.50 -15.47 18.51
CA GLY A 258 -0.15 -15.31 19.93
C GLY A 258 1.02 -14.37 20.24
N ASP A 259 1.81 -13.94 19.23
CA ASP A 259 2.87 -12.96 19.43
C ASP A 259 2.56 -11.66 18.68
N TYR A 260 2.80 -10.50 19.31
CA TYR A 260 2.72 -9.21 18.61
C TYR A 260 3.59 -9.21 17.36
N ALA A 261 3.09 -8.71 16.24
CA ALA A 261 3.79 -8.77 14.96
C ALA A 261 5.22 -8.19 15.03
N CYS A 262 5.42 -7.11 15.81
CA CYS A 262 6.73 -6.50 16.04
C CYS A 262 7.66 -7.29 16.99
N GLU A 263 7.16 -8.36 17.60
CA GLU A 263 7.91 -9.27 18.49
C GLU A 263 7.84 -10.73 18.02
N ASN A 264 7.27 -10.97 16.83
CA ASN A 264 7.05 -12.30 16.29
C ASN A 264 8.29 -12.78 15.53
N LYS A 265 9.04 -13.66 16.17
CA LYS A 265 10.28 -14.23 15.60
C LYS A 265 10.04 -15.00 14.30
N GLU A 266 8.89 -15.70 14.19
CA GLU A 266 8.56 -16.44 12.97
C GLU A 266 8.40 -15.48 11.80
N LEU A 267 7.64 -14.39 11.96
CA LEU A 267 7.47 -13.38 10.92
C LEU A 267 8.78 -12.66 10.59
N LEU A 268 9.44 -12.07 11.61
CA LEU A 268 10.52 -11.12 11.39
C LEU A 268 11.86 -11.80 11.08
N THR A 269 12.17 -12.93 11.71
CA THR A 269 13.46 -13.62 11.55
C THR A 269 13.35 -14.79 10.62
N THR A 270 12.43 -15.74 10.88
CA THR A 270 12.38 -16.99 10.12
C THR A 270 11.92 -16.74 8.70
N ILE A 271 10.76 -16.10 8.52
CA ILE A 271 10.17 -15.86 7.19
C ILE A 271 10.89 -14.73 6.47
N LEU A 272 10.81 -13.49 7.01
CA LEU A 272 11.29 -12.30 6.30
C LEU A 272 12.81 -12.36 6.01
N ARG A 273 13.61 -12.76 7.00
CA ARG A 273 15.07 -12.81 6.87
C ARG A 273 15.58 -14.15 6.35
N GLY A 274 15.10 -15.26 6.92
CA GLY A 274 15.56 -16.61 6.60
C GLY A 274 15.07 -17.08 5.26
N ASP A 275 13.76 -17.13 5.06
CA ASP A 275 13.17 -17.68 3.83
C ASP A 275 13.28 -16.71 2.67
N TRP A 276 12.95 -15.42 2.88
CA TRP A 276 12.91 -14.43 1.81
C TRP A 276 14.24 -13.70 1.58
N GLY A 277 15.17 -13.78 2.54
CA GLY A 277 16.49 -13.15 2.44
C GLY A 277 16.44 -11.61 2.42
N TYR A 278 15.38 -11.01 2.97
CA TYR A 278 15.18 -9.56 2.97
C TYR A 278 16.32 -8.83 3.71
N LYS A 279 16.88 -7.78 3.11
CA LYS A 279 18.07 -7.06 3.56
C LYS A 279 17.81 -5.71 4.21
N GLY A 280 16.67 -5.08 3.90
CA GLY A 280 16.27 -3.80 4.47
C GLY A 280 15.96 -3.89 5.98
N PHE A 281 15.58 -2.81 6.61
CA PHE A 281 15.24 -2.81 8.05
C PHE A 281 13.74 -3.02 8.31
N VAL A 282 13.44 -3.48 9.52
CA VAL A 282 12.07 -3.56 10.03
C VAL A 282 11.88 -2.45 11.05
N MET A 283 10.88 -1.59 10.81
CA MET A 283 10.43 -0.58 11.74
C MET A 283 9.11 -0.99 12.39
N SER A 284 8.83 -0.50 13.59
CA SER A 284 7.53 -0.70 14.23
C SER A 284 6.48 0.24 13.66
N ASP A 285 5.21 -0.14 13.78
CA ASP A 285 4.11 0.82 13.78
C ASP A 285 4.11 1.63 15.10
N TRP A 286 3.39 2.74 15.16
CA TRP A 286 3.43 3.73 16.25
C TRP A 286 2.69 3.24 17.50
N GLY A 287 3.40 2.89 18.56
CA GLY A 287 2.84 2.26 19.74
C GLY A 287 2.74 0.73 19.67
N ALA A 288 3.41 0.10 18.70
CA ALA A 288 3.37 -1.35 18.47
C ALA A 288 4.50 -2.13 19.16
N VAL A 289 5.40 -1.46 19.87
CA VAL A 289 6.47 -2.13 20.65
C VAL A 289 5.99 -2.40 22.06
N HIS A 290 6.12 -3.64 22.53
CA HIS A 290 5.65 -4.07 23.84
C HIS A 290 6.77 -4.56 24.76
N SER A 291 7.98 -4.76 24.24
CA SER A 291 9.16 -5.20 25.01
C SER A 291 10.47 -4.74 24.37
N THR A 292 11.54 -4.73 25.13
CA THR A 292 12.89 -4.38 24.64
C THR A 292 13.61 -5.60 24.05
N ALA A 293 13.99 -6.55 24.89
CA ALA A 293 14.83 -7.67 24.49
C ALA A 293 14.10 -8.65 23.55
N LYS A 294 12.81 -8.92 23.79
CA LYS A 294 12.02 -9.81 22.93
C LYS A 294 11.89 -9.22 21.54
N ALA A 295 11.49 -7.94 21.41
CA ALA A 295 11.34 -7.24 20.12
C ALA A 295 12.66 -7.20 19.35
N ALA A 296 13.75 -6.75 19.98
CA ALA A 296 15.07 -6.70 19.35
C ALA A 296 15.52 -8.08 18.87
N ASN A 297 15.42 -9.12 19.71
CA ASN A 297 15.85 -10.47 19.38
C ASN A 297 14.92 -11.19 18.40
N ALA A 298 13.65 -10.78 18.30
CA ALA A 298 12.73 -11.28 17.28
C ALA A 298 13.02 -10.76 15.88
N GLY A 299 13.73 -9.62 15.74
CA GLY A 299 14.11 -9.09 14.44
C GLY A 299 13.69 -7.66 14.14
N LEU A 300 13.07 -6.95 15.11
CA LEU A 300 12.77 -5.51 15.00
C LEU A 300 14.07 -4.71 14.99
N ASP A 301 14.23 -3.81 14.01
CA ASP A 301 15.47 -3.03 13.85
C ASP A 301 15.30 -1.57 14.32
N GLN A 302 14.08 -1.03 14.29
CA GLN A 302 13.81 0.37 14.67
C GLN A 302 12.47 0.50 15.39
N ASP A 303 12.50 1.17 16.53
CA ASP A 303 11.35 1.57 17.36
C ASP A 303 10.89 2.95 16.87
N SER A 304 9.75 3.00 16.16
CA SER A 304 9.28 4.19 15.45
C SER A 304 8.21 4.92 16.25
N GLY A 305 8.34 6.27 16.30
CA GLY A 305 7.42 7.07 17.08
C GLY A 305 7.37 6.66 18.56
N ALA A 306 8.53 6.32 19.12
CA ALA A 306 8.70 5.67 20.42
C ALA A 306 8.02 6.37 21.62
N GLU A 307 7.61 7.65 21.45
CA GLU A 307 6.84 8.38 22.46
C GLU A 307 5.38 7.93 22.57
N LEU A 308 4.88 7.14 21.61
CA LEU A 308 3.53 6.57 21.63
C LEU A 308 3.47 5.18 22.29
N ASP A 309 4.61 4.52 22.48
CA ASP A 309 4.68 3.29 23.24
C ASP A 309 4.45 3.55 24.75
N LYS A 310 4.11 2.51 25.48
CA LYS A 310 3.99 2.58 26.95
C LYS A 310 5.24 3.14 27.62
N MET A 311 6.41 2.88 27.01
CA MET A 311 7.71 3.45 27.36
C MET A 311 8.61 3.39 26.11
N ILE A 312 9.66 4.21 26.06
CA ILE A 312 10.63 4.19 24.96
C ILE A 312 11.52 2.94 25.09
N TYR A 313 11.13 1.83 24.43
CA TYR A 313 11.77 0.52 24.60
C TYR A 313 13.20 0.48 24.03
N PHE A 314 13.45 1.14 22.87
CA PHE A 314 14.79 1.17 22.24
C PHE A 314 15.60 2.42 22.65
N GLY A 315 15.27 2.99 23.81
CA GLY A 315 16.04 4.03 24.48
C GLY A 315 16.96 3.49 25.58
N ALA A 316 16.79 4.02 26.80
CA ALA A 316 17.55 3.57 27.97
C ALA A 316 17.38 2.07 28.28
N PRO A 317 16.17 1.46 28.15
CA PRO A 317 16.00 0.03 28.36
C PRO A 317 16.85 -0.84 27.41
N LEU A 318 17.03 -0.45 26.14
CA LEU A 318 17.89 -1.19 25.23
C LEU A 318 19.36 -1.10 25.62
N LYS A 319 19.81 0.09 26.06
CA LYS A 319 21.18 0.28 26.59
C LYS A 319 21.43 -0.60 27.83
N GLU A 320 20.43 -0.73 28.71
CA GLU A 320 20.49 -1.62 29.87
C GLU A 320 20.52 -3.10 29.46
N ALA A 321 19.66 -3.50 28.52
CA ALA A 321 19.63 -4.88 27.99
C ALA A 321 20.96 -5.28 27.34
N LEU A 322 21.63 -4.36 26.61
CA LEU A 322 22.98 -4.56 26.07
C LEU A 322 24.02 -4.74 27.20
N ALA A 323 23.97 -3.92 28.24
CA ALA A 323 24.89 -4.03 29.38
C ALA A 323 24.71 -5.35 30.16
N LYS A 324 23.49 -5.88 30.23
CA LYS A 324 23.17 -7.16 30.86
C LYS A 324 23.41 -8.36 29.94
N GLY A 325 23.64 -8.15 28.65
CA GLY A 325 23.79 -9.22 27.65
C GLY A 325 22.49 -9.89 27.24
N GLU A 326 21.31 -9.30 27.57
CA GLU A 326 19.99 -9.75 27.12
C GLU A 326 19.79 -9.50 25.62
N VAL A 327 20.42 -8.44 25.10
CA VAL A 327 20.61 -8.17 23.68
C VAL A 327 22.11 -8.11 23.40
N SER A 328 22.57 -8.80 22.37
CA SER A 328 24.00 -8.79 22.04
C SER A 328 24.41 -7.52 21.30
N LYS A 329 25.68 -7.08 21.46
CA LYS A 329 26.26 -5.98 20.67
C LYS A 329 26.19 -6.28 19.17
N ALA A 330 26.38 -7.54 18.78
CA ALA A 330 26.25 -7.97 17.40
C ALA A 330 24.82 -7.75 16.86
N ARG A 331 23.77 -7.90 17.70
CA ARG A 331 22.40 -7.60 17.30
C ARG A 331 22.19 -6.09 17.07
N LEU A 332 22.71 -5.24 17.95
CA LEU A 332 22.67 -3.79 17.74
C LEU A 332 23.43 -3.38 16.48
N ASP A 333 24.58 -3.99 16.20
CA ASP A 333 25.34 -3.77 14.97
C ASP A 333 24.55 -4.17 13.74
N GLU A 334 23.81 -5.28 13.81
CA GLU A 334 22.93 -5.74 12.73
C GLU A 334 21.75 -4.78 12.49
N MET A 335 21.09 -4.29 13.56
CA MET A 335 20.00 -3.31 13.49
C MET A 335 20.49 -2.05 12.75
N ALA A 336 21.57 -1.44 13.25
CA ALA A 336 22.17 -0.25 12.62
C ALA A 336 22.61 -0.52 11.18
N LYS A 337 23.23 -1.68 10.90
CA LYS A 337 23.64 -2.06 9.54
C LYS A 337 22.45 -2.11 8.58
N ARG A 338 21.30 -2.64 8.98
CA ARG A 338 20.12 -2.74 8.12
C ARG A 338 19.53 -1.38 7.77
N VAL A 339 19.42 -0.48 8.76
CA VAL A 339 19.02 0.91 8.53
C VAL A 339 19.96 1.58 7.54
N LEU A 340 21.28 1.45 7.74
CA LEU A 340 22.29 2.01 6.84
C LEU A 340 22.28 1.37 5.44
N THR A 341 21.99 0.07 5.34
CA THR A 341 21.84 -0.61 4.05
C THR A 341 20.69 0.02 3.27
N GLY A 342 19.52 0.22 3.88
CA GLY A 342 18.39 0.90 3.25
C GLY A 342 18.71 2.31 2.79
N ILE A 343 19.39 3.10 3.61
CA ILE A 343 19.83 4.46 3.26
C ILE A 343 20.77 4.46 2.04
N ILE A 344 21.68 3.47 1.95
CA ILE A 344 22.64 3.40 0.85
C ILE A 344 22.02 2.83 -0.42
N GLU A 345 21.20 1.79 -0.32
CA GLU A 345 20.54 1.15 -1.48
C GLU A 345 19.61 2.10 -2.23
N THR A 346 18.88 2.95 -1.51
CA THR A 346 18.03 4.00 -2.11
C THR A 346 18.83 5.17 -2.70
N GLY A 347 20.14 5.20 -2.50
CA GLY A 347 21.01 6.31 -2.93
C GLY A 347 20.99 7.53 -2.00
N LEU A 348 20.18 7.52 -0.96
CA LEU A 348 19.98 8.63 -0.03
C LEU A 348 21.27 9.05 0.69
N TYR A 349 22.19 8.11 0.94
CA TYR A 349 23.51 8.43 1.50
C TYR A 349 24.36 9.31 0.57
N ASP A 350 24.31 9.04 -0.73
CA ASP A 350 25.13 9.71 -1.74
C ASP A 350 24.44 10.95 -2.33
N ASP A 351 23.12 11.04 -2.21
CA ASP A 351 22.28 12.15 -2.67
C ASP A 351 21.16 12.42 -1.65
N PRO A 352 21.48 13.07 -0.51
CA PRO A 352 20.52 13.34 0.54
C PRO A 352 19.40 14.28 0.09
N ALA A 353 18.27 14.24 0.80
CA ALA A 353 17.16 15.15 0.55
C ALA A 353 17.61 16.61 0.70
N PRO A 354 17.01 17.55 -0.05
CA PRO A 354 17.33 18.98 0.05
C PRO A 354 17.21 19.54 1.47
N ALA A 355 18.05 20.50 1.84
CA ALA A 355 17.97 21.15 3.15
C ALA A 355 16.77 22.10 3.30
N THR A 356 16.23 22.59 2.18
CA THR A 356 15.07 23.49 2.10
C THR A 356 14.02 22.94 1.15
N ASN A 357 12.78 23.36 1.33
CA ASN A 357 11.69 22.98 0.43
C ASN A 357 12.00 23.44 -1.01
N GLN A 358 11.67 22.59 -1.97
CA GLN A 358 11.83 22.85 -3.39
C GLN A 358 10.47 23.11 -4.06
N PRO A 359 10.44 23.82 -5.20
CA PRO A 359 9.22 23.99 -5.99
C PRO A 359 8.62 22.64 -6.43
N ILE A 360 7.29 22.56 -6.46
CA ILE A 360 6.52 21.37 -6.88
C ILE A 360 5.59 21.78 -8.02
N ASP A 361 5.60 21.04 -9.12
CA ASP A 361 4.64 21.21 -10.22
C ASP A 361 3.33 20.47 -9.92
N TYR A 362 2.54 21.07 -9.04
CA TYR A 362 1.23 20.52 -8.68
C TYR A 362 0.25 20.39 -9.85
N ALA A 363 0.43 21.18 -10.92
CA ALA A 363 -0.43 21.08 -12.10
C ALA A 363 -0.15 19.78 -12.88
N ALA A 364 1.12 19.44 -13.09
CA ALA A 364 1.49 18.16 -13.70
C ALA A 364 1.10 16.98 -12.79
N HIS A 365 1.31 17.08 -11.48
CA HIS A 365 0.98 16.03 -10.53
C HIS A 365 -0.51 15.76 -10.43
N ALA A 366 -1.34 16.79 -10.54
CA ALA A 366 -2.80 16.65 -10.58
C ALA A 366 -3.29 15.79 -11.76
N LEU A 367 -2.59 15.82 -12.90
CA LEU A 367 -2.90 14.97 -14.05
C LEU A 367 -2.56 13.49 -13.80
N VAL A 368 -1.54 13.21 -13.01
CA VAL A 368 -1.23 11.83 -12.57
C VAL A 368 -2.36 11.29 -11.71
N ALA A 369 -2.83 12.09 -10.74
CA ALA A 369 -3.96 11.71 -9.88
C ALA A 369 -5.26 11.53 -10.69
N GLN A 370 -5.53 12.43 -11.66
CA GLN A 370 -6.70 12.32 -12.53
C GLN A 370 -6.67 11.03 -13.36
N LYS A 371 -5.54 10.70 -13.97
CA LYS A 371 -5.39 9.47 -14.76
C LYS A 371 -5.63 8.23 -13.90
N ALA A 372 -5.07 8.18 -12.69
CA ALA A 372 -5.29 7.08 -11.77
C ALA A 372 -6.78 6.94 -11.39
N ALA A 373 -7.49 8.04 -11.17
CA ALA A 373 -8.94 8.01 -10.94
C ALA A 373 -9.71 7.54 -12.16
N GLU A 374 -9.43 8.06 -13.35
CA GLU A 374 -10.10 7.70 -14.60
C GLU A 374 -9.95 6.20 -14.93
N GLU A 375 -8.78 5.62 -14.70
CA GLU A 375 -8.53 4.18 -14.92
C GLU A 375 -9.10 3.30 -13.80
N GLY A 376 -9.25 3.85 -12.58
CA GLY A 376 -9.76 3.13 -11.41
C GLY A 376 -11.28 3.15 -11.24
N ILE A 377 -12.00 4.10 -11.86
CA ILE A 377 -13.47 4.14 -11.80
C ILE A 377 -14.05 2.93 -12.53
N VAL A 378 -14.94 2.18 -11.82
CA VAL A 378 -15.56 0.96 -12.34
C VAL A 378 -17.00 1.22 -12.72
N LEU A 379 -17.38 0.90 -13.96
CA LEU A 379 -18.77 0.91 -14.41
C LEU A 379 -19.42 -0.41 -14.00
N LEU A 380 -20.31 -0.36 -13.00
CA LEU A 380 -20.98 -1.55 -12.44
C LEU A 380 -22.26 -1.92 -13.19
N ARG A 381 -22.99 -0.93 -13.70
CA ARG A 381 -24.25 -1.13 -14.40
C ARG A 381 -24.41 -0.06 -15.48
N ASN A 382 -24.97 -0.43 -16.65
CA ASN A 382 -25.30 0.49 -17.75
C ASN A 382 -26.43 -0.06 -18.62
N GLU A 383 -27.63 -0.05 -18.10
CA GLU A 383 -28.84 -0.51 -18.78
C GLU A 383 -29.27 0.48 -19.84
N GLY A 384 -29.69 -0.04 -21.00
CA GLY A 384 -30.15 0.77 -22.11
C GLY A 384 -29.11 1.76 -22.65
N GLU A 385 -27.81 1.51 -22.39
CA GLU A 385 -26.71 2.41 -22.78
C GLU A 385 -26.94 3.85 -22.27
N MET A 386 -27.45 3.98 -21.00
CA MET A 386 -27.67 5.29 -20.37
C MET A 386 -26.41 6.14 -20.32
N LEU A 387 -25.26 5.51 -20.07
CA LEU A 387 -23.95 6.12 -20.14
C LEU A 387 -23.25 5.71 -21.46
N PRO A 388 -22.46 6.59 -22.08
CA PRO A 388 -22.20 7.97 -21.66
C PRO A 388 -23.41 8.87 -21.86
N LEU A 389 -23.52 9.88 -20.97
CA LEU A 389 -24.60 10.86 -21.02
C LEU A 389 -24.58 11.67 -22.30
N ALA A 390 -25.79 11.97 -22.81
CA ALA A 390 -25.91 12.81 -23.98
C ALA A 390 -25.54 14.26 -23.67
N ALA A 391 -24.65 14.84 -24.47
CA ALA A 391 -24.23 16.24 -24.32
C ALA A 391 -25.36 17.26 -24.54
N GLN A 392 -26.51 16.81 -25.06
CA GLN A 392 -27.70 17.61 -25.35
C GLN A 392 -28.68 17.71 -24.18
N ALA A 393 -28.44 17.06 -23.05
CA ALA A 393 -29.23 17.24 -21.83
C ALA A 393 -29.24 18.71 -21.44
N LYS A 394 -30.44 19.25 -21.16
CA LYS A 394 -30.60 20.67 -20.84
C LYS A 394 -30.66 20.93 -19.35
N ARG A 395 -31.17 19.98 -18.57
CA ARG A 395 -31.33 20.07 -17.12
C ARG A 395 -30.76 18.83 -16.46
N ILE A 396 -29.73 19.04 -15.67
CA ILE A 396 -29.06 17.98 -14.90
C ILE A 396 -29.15 18.37 -13.43
N VAL A 397 -29.67 17.49 -12.60
CA VAL A 397 -29.64 17.68 -11.15
C VAL A 397 -28.55 16.75 -10.54
N VAL A 398 -27.69 17.36 -9.75
CA VAL A 398 -26.66 16.68 -8.94
C VAL A 398 -27.17 16.63 -7.50
N ILE A 399 -27.20 15.44 -6.90
CA ILE A 399 -27.84 15.22 -5.60
C ILE A 399 -26.85 14.57 -4.63
N GLY A 400 -26.63 15.19 -3.48
CA GLY A 400 -25.86 14.63 -2.37
C GLY A 400 -24.35 14.63 -2.53
N GLY A 401 -23.65 13.96 -1.59
CA GLY A 401 -22.21 13.71 -1.61
C GLY A 401 -21.32 14.94 -1.49
N HIS A 402 -21.85 16.15 -1.23
CA HIS A 402 -21.12 17.42 -1.37
C HIS A 402 -20.50 17.60 -2.76
N ALA A 403 -21.13 17.01 -3.80
CA ALA A 403 -20.63 17.03 -5.17
C ALA A 403 -20.60 18.45 -5.80
N ASP A 404 -21.23 19.44 -5.18
CA ASP A 404 -21.14 20.85 -5.52
C ASP A 404 -19.78 21.48 -5.18
N VAL A 405 -19.07 20.93 -4.18
CA VAL A 405 -17.79 21.49 -3.69
C VAL A 405 -16.61 20.56 -3.77
N GLY A 406 -16.80 19.23 -3.71
CA GLY A 406 -15.67 18.31 -3.65
C GLY A 406 -16.02 16.85 -3.80
N VAL A 407 -15.01 15.99 -3.59
CA VAL A 407 -15.10 14.52 -3.54
C VAL A 407 -14.57 14.00 -2.22
N LEU A 408 -15.16 12.90 -1.72
CA LEU A 408 -14.84 12.32 -0.43
C LEU A 408 -13.42 11.74 -0.37
N SER A 409 -12.77 11.87 0.79
CA SER A 409 -11.47 11.28 1.13
C SER A 409 -11.60 10.32 2.32
N GLY A 410 -10.82 9.26 2.34
CA GLY A 410 -10.67 8.42 3.53
C GLY A 410 -9.95 9.12 4.67
N GLY A 411 -10.15 8.63 5.90
CA GLY A 411 -9.56 9.20 7.12
C GLY A 411 -8.38 8.38 7.66
N GLY A 412 -7.62 8.99 8.56
CA GLY A 412 -6.50 8.33 9.22
C GLY A 412 -5.13 8.93 8.86
N SER A 413 -4.07 8.17 9.17
CA SER A 413 -2.68 8.60 8.98
C SER A 413 -2.36 8.92 7.52
N SER A 414 -2.95 8.22 6.55
CA SER A 414 -2.74 8.45 5.11
C SER A 414 -3.47 9.68 4.54
N GLN A 415 -4.20 10.44 5.37
CA GLN A 415 -5.04 11.55 4.91
C GLN A 415 -4.20 12.73 4.39
N VAL A 416 -4.47 13.15 3.16
CA VAL A 416 -3.78 14.25 2.47
C VAL A 416 -4.62 15.51 2.48
N ARG A 417 -3.99 16.65 2.74
CA ARG A 417 -4.60 17.97 2.44
C ARG A 417 -4.26 18.33 0.99
N SER A 418 -5.25 18.24 0.12
CA SER A 418 -5.04 18.45 -1.32
C SER A 418 -4.79 19.91 -1.68
N VAL A 419 -4.12 20.11 -2.81
CA VAL A 419 -4.01 21.42 -3.46
C VAL A 419 -5.42 21.92 -3.80
N GLY A 420 -5.70 23.17 -3.51
CA GLY A 420 -7.05 23.75 -3.61
C GLY A 420 -7.82 23.72 -2.29
N GLY A 421 -7.28 23.03 -1.27
CA GLY A 421 -7.83 23.00 0.09
C GLY A 421 -8.87 21.91 0.31
N VAL A 422 -9.49 21.99 1.47
CA VAL A 422 -10.51 21.06 1.98
C VAL A 422 -11.80 21.86 2.21
N PRO A 423 -12.72 21.89 1.22
CA PRO A 423 -13.93 22.74 1.30
C PRO A 423 -14.91 22.28 2.39
N VAL A 424 -14.88 21.00 2.75
CA VAL A 424 -15.67 20.42 3.85
C VAL A 424 -14.75 19.59 4.73
N GLU A 425 -14.75 19.88 6.02
CA GLU A 425 -13.99 19.14 7.04
C GLU A 425 -14.88 18.96 8.28
N ILE A 426 -15.13 17.71 8.65
CA ILE A 426 -15.98 17.36 9.79
C ILE A 426 -15.12 16.62 10.81
N PRO A 427 -14.83 17.23 11.98
CA PRO A 427 -14.13 16.57 13.07
C PRO A 427 -14.94 15.41 13.64
N LEU A 428 -14.27 14.30 13.96
CA LEU A 428 -14.88 13.22 14.73
C LEU A 428 -15.10 13.68 16.18
N LYS A 429 -16.26 13.34 16.74
CA LYS A 429 -16.61 13.74 18.11
C LYS A 429 -16.03 12.81 19.16
N SER A 430 -15.77 11.56 18.80
CA SER A 430 -15.29 10.50 19.67
C SER A 430 -14.69 9.37 18.83
N GLY A 431 -14.21 8.32 19.46
CA GLY A 431 -13.58 7.18 18.83
C GLY A 431 -12.05 7.29 18.80
N PRO A 432 -11.35 6.18 18.56
CA PRO A 432 -9.89 6.12 18.55
C PRO A 432 -9.26 6.97 17.43
N ALA A 433 -9.97 7.17 16.33
CA ALA A 433 -9.51 8.00 15.20
C ALA A 433 -9.66 9.52 15.44
N ALA A 434 -10.41 9.96 16.45
CA ALA A 434 -10.81 11.38 16.62
C ALA A 434 -9.62 12.35 16.77
N SER A 435 -8.48 11.90 17.28
CA SER A 435 -7.30 12.73 17.46
C SER A 435 -6.54 13.00 16.15
N PHE A 436 -6.65 12.13 15.14
CA PHE A 436 -5.81 12.18 13.94
C PHE A 436 -6.55 11.99 12.60
N ALA A 437 -7.90 11.83 12.61
CA ALA A 437 -8.70 11.71 11.40
C ALA A 437 -9.83 12.74 11.36
N ARG A 438 -10.26 13.09 10.14
CA ARG A 438 -11.37 13.97 9.83
C ARG A 438 -12.11 13.43 8.61
N THR A 439 -13.44 13.58 8.58
CA THR A 439 -14.15 13.37 7.31
C THR A 439 -13.94 14.61 6.45
N THR A 440 -13.27 14.44 5.30
CA THR A 440 -12.87 15.55 4.44
C THR A 440 -13.24 15.32 2.99
N TRP A 441 -13.45 16.43 2.26
CA TRP A 441 -13.62 16.44 0.81
C TRP A 441 -12.48 17.21 0.16
N HIS A 442 -11.87 16.63 -0.88
CA HIS A 442 -10.92 17.33 -1.73
C HIS A 442 -11.64 18.35 -2.62
N SER A 443 -11.02 19.51 -2.85
CA SER A 443 -11.57 20.59 -3.69
C SER A 443 -11.56 20.23 -5.18
N SER A 444 -12.44 19.29 -5.57
CA SER A 444 -12.64 18.83 -6.96
C SER A 444 -14.12 18.54 -7.15
N SER A 445 -14.92 19.58 -7.46
CA SER A 445 -16.38 19.48 -7.57
C SER A 445 -16.83 18.75 -8.82
N PRO A 446 -17.49 17.57 -8.69
CA PRO A 446 -18.13 16.90 -9.83
C PRO A 446 -19.12 17.79 -10.57
N MET A 447 -19.94 18.56 -9.85
CA MET A 447 -20.90 19.49 -10.46
C MET A 447 -20.20 20.51 -11.36
N LYS A 448 -19.15 21.18 -10.88
CA LYS A 448 -18.39 22.16 -11.69
C LYS A 448 -17.71 21.52 -12.90
N ALA A 449 -17.18 20.31 -12.74
CA ALA A 449 -16.59 19.55 -13.84
C ALA A 449 -17.65 19.19 -14.91
N ILE A 450 -18.85 18.79 -14.49
CA ILE A 450 -19.99 18.55 -15.38
C ILE A 450 -20.40 19.84 -16.11
N GLN A 451 -20.56 20.97 -15.39
CA GLN A 451 -20.87 22.27 -15.98
C GLN A 451 -19.85 22.66 -17.07
N ALA A 452 -18.56 22.40 -16.83
CA ALA A 452 -17.52 22.70 -17.81
C ALA A 452 -17.61 21.83 -19.08
N LEU A 453 -18.13 20.60 -18.98
CA LEU A 453 -18.33 19.71 -20.14
C LEU A 453 -19.59 20.01 -20.94
N VAL A 454 -20.62 20.53 -20.28
CA VAL A 454 -21.94 20.84 -20.91
C VAL A 454 -22.37 22.27 -20.58
N PRO A 455 -21.67 23.29 -21.10
CA PRO A 455 -21.92 24.71 -20.73
C PRO A 455 -23.29 25.20 -21.17
N GLY A 456 -24.01 24.48 -22.05
CA GLY A 456 -25.38 24.77 -22.46
C GLY A 456 -26.47 24.14 -21.61
N ALA A 457 -26.10 23.35 -20.60
CA ALA A 457 -27.04 22.72 -19.68
C ALA A 457 -27.18 23.56 -18.40
N GLU A 458 -28.39 23.57 -17.84
CA GLU A 458 -28.62 23.98 -16.47
C GLU A 458 -28.26 22.83 -15.53
N VAL A 459 -27.19 22.99 -14.73
CA VAL A 459 -26.75 21.99 -13.76
C VAL A 459 -26.96 22.54 -12.36
N THR A 460 -27.87 21.95 -11.63
CA THR A 460 -28.25 22.36 -10.28
C THR A 460 -27.81 21.35 -9.23
N TYR A 461 -27.61 21.78 -7.99
CA TYR A 461 -27.30 20.94 -6.85
C TYR A 461 -28.44 20.92 -5.85
N VAL A 462 -28.71 19.75 -5.27
CA VAL A 462 -29.63 19.56 -4.14
C VAL A 462 -28.93 18.71 -3.10
N ASP A 463 -28.94 19.11 -1.84
CA ASP A 463 -28.45 18.31 -0.73
C ASP A 463 -29.21 16.99 -0.63
N GLY A 464 -28.50 15.88 -0.42
CA GLY A 464 -29.11 14.54 -0.34
C GLY A 464 -30.05 14.34 0.83
N SER A 465 -29.98 15.17 1.86
CA SER A 465 -30.92 15.19 3.00
C SER A 465 -32.20 16.01 2.73
N ASP A 466 -32.25 16.79 1.62
CA ASP A 466 -33.37 17.63 1.28
C ASP A 466 -34.56 16.79 0.75
N PRO A 467 -35.76 16.88 1.38
CA PRO A 467 -36.97 16.22 0.87
C PRO A 467 -37.36 16.64 -0.55
N ALA A 468 -36.87 17.80 -1.05
CA ALA A 468 -37.07 18.26 -2.41
C ALA A 468 -36.26 17.48 -3.48
N ALA A 469 -35.31 16.62 -3.10
CA ALA A 469 -34.43 15.95 -4.03
C ALA A 469 -35.18 15.12 -5.11
N ALA A 470 -36.22 14.38 -4.73
CA ALA A 470 -37.06 13.62 -5.68
C ALA A 470 -37.87 14.55 -6.60
N ALA A 471 -38.34 15.72 -6.11
CA ALA A 471 -39.06 16.72 -6.93
C ALA A 471 -38.11 17.37 -7.94
N ALA A 472 -36.90 17.70 -7.53
CA ALA A 472 -35.85 18.21 -8.41
C ALA A 472 -35.48 17.18 -9.51
N ALA A 473 -35.32 15.91 -9.13
CA ALA A 473 -35.08 14.82 -10.07
C ALA A 473 -36.19 14.69 -11.12
N LYS A 474 -37.46 14.78 -10.70
CA LYS A 474 -38.61 14.71 -11.61
C LYS A 474 -38.60 15.79 -12.67
N SER A 475 -38.09 16.98 -12.37
CA SER A 475 -38.04 18.12 -13.28
C SER A 475 -36.80 18.14 -14.18
N ALA A 476 -35.79 17.33 -13.89
CA ALA A 476 -34.55 17.21 -14.64
C ALA A 476 -34.64 16.24 -15.79
N ASP A 477 -33.80 16.41 -16.82
CA ASP A 477 -33.60 15.44 -17.89
C ASP A 477 -32.76 14.25 -17.43
N ILE A 478 -31.83 14.48 -16.49
CA ILE A 478 -30.93 13.51 -15.89
C ILE A 478 -30.77 13.80 -14.39
N ALA A 479 -30.82 12.79 -13.55
CA ALA A 479 -30.50 12.85 -12.14
C ALA A 479 -29.20 12.09 -11.83
N LEU A 480 -28.27 12.73 -11.15
CA LEU A 480 -27.00 12.14 -10.71
C LEU A 480 -26.95 12.14 -9.18
N VAL A 481 -26.98 10.96 -8.58
CA VAL A 481 -26.90 10.80 -7.12
C VAL A 481 -25.48 10.42 -6.75
N PHE A 482 -24.82 11.24 -5.92
CA PHE A 482 -23.53 10.95 -5.32
C PHE A 482 -23.77 10.37 -3.92
N ALA A 483 -23.50 9.09 -3.80
CA ALA A 483 -23.68 8.34 -2.55
C ALA A 483 -22.34 8.06 -1.89
N THR A 484 -22.26 8.33 -0.59
CA THR A 484 -20.99 8.31 0.15
C THR A 484 -21.03 7.34 1.31
N GLN A 485 -19.94 6.62 1.53
CA GLN A 485 -19.66 5.87 2.76
C GLN A 485 -18.21 6.11 3.17
N TRP A 486 -18.03 6.84 4.27
CA TRP A 486 -16.70 7.16 4.79
C TRP A 486 -16.13 6.01 5.61
N ARG A 487 -14.82 5.79 5.47
CA ARG A 487 -14.01 4.83 6.26
C ARG A 487 -12.75 5.51 6.75
N THR A 488 -12.21 5.02 7.86
CA THR A 488 -11.00 5.56 8.49
C THR A 488 -10.17 4.48 9.14
N GLU A 489 -8.91 4.77 9.30
CA GLU A 489 -8.02 4.06 10.20
C GLU A 489 -8.56 4.02 11.62
N ALA A 490 -8.27 2.96 12.36
CA ALA A 490 -8.62 2.66 13.74
C ALA A 490 -10.11 2.30 13.99
N GLU A 491 -11.00 2.43 13.01
CA GLU A 491 -12.42 2.13 13.16
C GLU A 491 -12.94 1.36 11.95
N ASP A 492 -13.57 0.20 12.16
CA ASP A 492 -14.28 -0.53 11.11
C ASP A 492 -15.72 -0.06 10.99
N ILE A 493 -16.33 -0.26 9.82
CA ILE A 493 -17.75 0.07 9.63
C ILE A 493 -18.65 -1.02 10.21
N HIS A 494 -19.84 -0.62 10.69
CA HIS A 494 -20.78 -1.52 11.38
C HIS A 494 -21.59 -2.41 10.45
N ASN A 495 -21.85 -1.93 9.23
CA ASN A 495 -22.64 -2.60 8.21
C ASN A 495 -22.30 -2.07 6.81
N LEU A 496 -22.77 -2.77 5.78
CA LEU A 496 -22.50 -2.44 4.38
C LEU A 496 -23.60 -1.58 3.73
N THR A 497 -24.57 -1.06 4.48
CA THR A 497 -25.57 -0.14 3.93
C THR A 497 -24.99 1.26 3.75
N LEU A 498 -25.57 2.03 2.86
CA LEU A 498 -25.21 3.43 2.74
C LEU A 498 -25.74 4.23 3.96
N PRO A 499 -24.90 5.02 4.65
CA PRO A 499 -25.32 5.76 5.84
C PRO A 499 -26.33 6.87 5.50
N ASN A 500 -26.93 7.47 6.53
CA ASN A 500 -27.80 8.64 6.41
C ASN A 500 -29.00 8.44 5.47
N ASN A 501 -29.57 7.22 5.45
CA ASN A 501 -30.77 6.90 4.66
C ASN A 501 -30.62 7.08 3.13
N GLN A 502 -29.38 7.03 2.61
CA GLN A 502 -29.08 7.25 1.19
C GLN A 502 -29.73 6.19 0.29
N ASP A 503 -29.93 4.96 0.77
CA ASP A 503 -30.62 3.91 0.00
C ASP A 503 -32.06 4.34 -0.33
N ALA A 504 -32.80 4.91 0.63
CA ALA A 504 -34.14 5.43 0.41
C ALA A 504 -34.17 6.68 -0.48
N LEU A 505 -33.16 7.54 -0.38
CA LEU A 505 -32.97 8.68 -1.28
C LEU A 505 -32.84 8.20 -2.74
N ILE A 506 -31.95 7.23 -2.99
CA ILE A 506 -31.73 6.67 -4.33
C ILE A 506 -33.03 6.07 -4.86
N ASP A 507 -33.76 5.31 -4.05
CA ASP A 507 -35.04 4.73 -4.40
C ASP A 507 -36.07 5.79 -4.81
N ALA A 508 -36.18 6.89 -4.04
CA ALA A 508 -37.10 8.00 -4.32
C ALA A 508 -36.72 8.76 -5.59
N VAL A 509 -35.43 9.00 -5.81
CA VAL A 509 -34.93 9.70 -7.00
C VAL A 509 -35.14 8.83 -8.25
N ALA A 510 -34.81 7.54 -8.19
CA ALA A 510 -35.00 6.61 -9.30
C ALA A 510 -36.48 6.43 -9.68
N ALA A 511 -37.38 6.44 -8.68
CA ALA A 511 -38.83 6.41 -8.92
C ALA A 511 -39.33 7.71 -9.58
N ALA A 512 -38.72 8.85 -9.28
CA ALA A 512 -39.07 10.14 -9.83
C ALA A 512 -38.48 10.39 -11.25
N ASN A 513 -37.29 9.84 -11.53
CA ASN A 513 -36.60 9.99 -12.80
C ASN A 513 -35.95 8.69 -13.25
N PRO A 514 -36.44 8.02 -14.33
CA PRO A 514 -35.84 6.78 -14.82
C PRO A 514 -34.44 6.94 -15.44
N LYS A 515 -33.99 8.19 -15.67
CA LYS A 515 -32.63 8.52 -16.12
C LYS A 515 -31.76 8.94 -14.92
N THR A 516 -31.74 8.08 -13.91
CA THR A 516 -30.91 8.26 -12.72
C THR A 516 -29.62 7.45 -12.84
N ALA A 517 -28.47 8.10 -12.62
CA ALA A 517 -27.19 7.41 -12.41
C ALA A 517 -26.72 7.63 -10.97
N VAL A 518 -26.12 6.59 -10.38
CA VAL A 518 -25.52 6.65 -9.05
C VAL A 518 -24.01 6.57 -9.16
N VAL A 519 -23.33 7.49 -8.50
CA VAL A 519 -21.89 7.52 -8.32
C VAL A 519 -21.58 7.20 -6.86
N LEU A 520 -20.89 6.10 -6.61
CA LEU A 520 -20.52 5.63 -5.28
C LEU A 520 -19.12 6.18 -4.93
N GLU A 521 -19.03 7.04 -3.93
CA GLU A 521 -17.78 7.44 -3.31
C GLU A 521 -17.64 6.69 -1.98
N THR A 522 -17.12 5.45 -2.04
CA THR A 522 -17.08 4.51 -0.92
C THR A 522 -15.70 3.90 -0.73
N GLY A 523 -15.32 3.65 0.52
CA GLY A 523 -14.02 3.07 0.86
C GLY A 523 -13.95 1.54 0.73
N GLY A 524 -14.98 0.90 0.19
CA GLY A 524 -15.09 -0.53 0.00
C GLY A 524 -16.46 -0.92 -0.56
N PRO A 525 -16.85 -2.20 -0.52
CA PRO A 525 -18.13 -2.66 -1.04
C PRO A 525 -19.29 -2.14 -0.19
N VAL A 526 -20.44 -1.95 -0.84
CA VAL A 526 -21.73 -1.59 -0.22
C VAL A 526 -22.85 -2.45 -0.77
N LEU A 527 -23.91 -2.65 0.01
CA LEU A 527 -25.15 -3.25 -0.45
C LEU A 527 -25.91 -2.25 -1.32
N MET A 528 -26.64 -2.76 -2.33
CA MET A 528 -27.39 -1.92 -3.28
C MET A 528 -28.81 -2.45 -3.45
N PRO A 529 -29.71 -2.28 -2.43
CA PRO A 529 -31.08 -2.78 -2.53
C PRO A 529 -31.89 -2.12 -3.65
N TRP A 530 -31.48 -0.94 -4.05
CA TRP A 530 -32.08 -0.12 -5.13
C TRP A 530 -31.54 -0.45 -6.54
N LEU A 531 -30.54 -1.33 -6.68
CA LEU A 531 -29.80 -1.57 -7.94
C LEU A 531 -30.71 -1.87 -9.13
N ALA A 532 -31.78 -2.65 -8.93
CA ALA A 532 -32.69 -3.00 -10.01
C ALA A 532 -33.48 -1.80 -10.61
N LYS A 533 -33.56 -0.69 -9.88
CA LYS A 533 -34.31 0.51 -10.26
C LYS A 533 -33.44 1.57 -10.95
N VAL A 534 -32.10 1.45 -10.86
CA VAL A 534 -31.15 2.43 -11.34
C VAL A 534 -30.44 1.91 -12.59
N PRO A 535 -30.57 2.55 -13.75
CA PRO A 535 -29.99 2.06 -14.99
C PRO A 535 -28.45 2.16 -15.06
N ALA A 536 -27.82 3.09 -14.32
CA ALA A 536 -26.36 3.26 -14.37
C ALA A 536 -25.75 3.46 -12.98
N VAL A 537 -24.66 2.74 -12.71
CA VAL A 537 -23.92 2.83 -11.44
C VAL A 537 -22.42 2.82 -11.70
N LEU A 538 -21.72 3.77 -11.11
CA LEU A 538 -20.26 3.89 -11.07
C LEU A 538 -19.75 3.68 -9.64
N ALA A 539 -18.71 2.87 -9.45
CA ALA A 539 -17.90 2.89 -8.24
C ALA A 539 -16.68 3.78 -8.49
N ALA A 540 -16.71 4.96 -7.87
CA ALA A 540 -15.64 5.95 -8.01
C ALA A 540 -14.62 5.89 -6.85
N TRP A 541 -14.86 5.06 -5.83
CA TRP A 541 -14.04 4.93 -4.63
C TRP A 541 -13.87 6.28 -3.91
N TYR A 542 -12.68 6.60 -3.38
CA TYR A 542 -12.29 7.98 -3.05
C TYR A 542 -11.39 8.46 -4.19
N PRO A 543 -11.87 9.34 -5.08
CA PRO A 543 -11.26 9.53 -6.38
C PRO A 543 -10.09 10.54 -6.41
N GLY A 544 -9.71 11.10 -5.22
CA GLY A 544 -8.56 11.98 -5.08
C GLY A 544 -8.75 13.40 -5.63
N GLN A 545 -7.64 14.12 -5.75
CA GLN A 545 -7.64 15.59 -6.01
C GLN A 545 -8.34 16.03 -7.30
N ARG A 546 -8.39 15.19 -8.33
CA ARG A 546 -9.06 15.46 -9.63
C ARG A 546 -10.23 14.51 -9.87
N GLY A 547 -10.82 14.04 -8.78
CA GLY A 547 -11.91 13.06 -8.83
C GLY A 547 -13.16 13.56 -9.53
N GLY A 548 -13.52 14.83 -9.32
CA GLY A 548 -14.68 15.44 -9.97
C GLY A 548 -14.54 15.46 -11.50
N GLU A 549 -13.36 15.82 -12.00
CA GLU A 549 -13.06 15.82 -13.44
C GLU A 549 -13.02 14.39 -14.01
N ALA A 550 -12.44 13.45 -13.27
CA ALA A 550 -12.41 12.05 -13.68
C ALA A 550 -13.82 11.45 -13.80
N ILE A 551 -14.67 11.66 -12.78
CA ILE A 551 -16.08 11.26 -12.79
C ILE A 551 -16.82 11.88 -13.97
N ALA A 552 -16.68 13.19 -14.18
CA ALA A 552 -17.35 13.88 -15.28
C ALA A 552 -16.88 13.35 -16.65
N ASN A 553 -15.58 13.10 -16.84
CA ASN A 553 -15.03 12.53 -18.07
C ASN A 553 -15.59 11.14 -18.39
N ILE A 554 -15.77 10.30 -17.36
CA ILE A 554 -16.42 8.99 -17.51
C ILE A 554 -17.90 9.17 -17.84
N LEU A 555 -18.65 9.95 -17.06
CA LEU A 555 -20.09 10.15 -17.27
C LEU A 555 -20.42 10.62 -18.70
N PHE A 556 -19.60 11.49 -19.29
CA PHE A 556 -19.83 12.04 -20.63
C PHE A 556 -19.01 11.34 -21.74
N GLY A 557 -18.35 10.23 -21.42
CA GLY A 557 -17.63 9.40 -22.40
C GLY A 557 -16.40 10.05 -23.04
N LYS A 558 -15.83 11.07 -22.40
CA LYS A 558 -14.50 11.60 -22.74
C LYS A 558 -13.43 10.54 -22.49
N VAL A 559 -13.61 9.76 -21.43
CA VAL A 559 -12.84 8.57 -21.10
C VAL A 559 -13.78 7.37 -21.07
N ASN A 560 -13.35 6.27 -21.65
CA ASN A 560 -14.07 5.01 -21.62
C ASN A 560 -13.68 4.27 -20.32
N PRO A 561 -14.64 3.90 -19.43
CA PRO A 561 -14.34 3.21 -18.20
C PRO A 561 -13.60 1.89 -18.46
N SER A 562 -12.53 1.66 -17.74
CA SER A 562 -11.70 0.45 -17.86
C SER A 562 -11.44 -0.22 -16.51
N GLY A 563 -11.83 0.39 -15.40
CA GLY A 563 -11.65 -0.13 -14.06
C GLY A 563 -12.30 -1.50 -13.87
N ARG A 564 -11.68 -2.33 -13.03
CA ARG A 564 -12.15 -3.65 -12.63
C ARG A 564 -12.16 -3.74 -11.11
N LEU A 565 -13.17 -4.38 -10.53
CA LEU A 565 -13.30 -4.50 -9.07
C LEU A 565 -12.09 -5.25 -8.47
N PRO A 566 -11.32 -4.65 -7.55
CA PRO A 566 -10.26 -5.33 -6.82
C PRO A 566 -10.79 -6.07 -5.59
N ILE A 567 -12.09 -5.99 -5.34
CA ILE A 567 -12.81 -6.56 -4.21
C ILE A 567 -14.21 -7.01 -4.63
N THR A 568 -14.65 -8.14 -4.11
CA THR A 568 -15.99 -8.69 -4.36
C THR A 568 -17.07 -7.89 -3.63
N PHE A 569 -18.16 -7.55 -4.31
CA PHE A 569 -19.35 -6.92 -3.71
C PHE A 569 -20.39 -7.98 -3.36
N PRO A 570 -20.75 -8.18 -2.07
CA PRO A 570 -21.72 -9.17 -1.65
C PRO A 570 -23.17 -8.71 -1.95
N THR A 571 -24.10 -9.66 -2.04
CA THR A 571 -25.56 -9.38 -2.06
C THR A 571 -26.11 -9.19 -0.65
N ALA A 572 -25.43 -9.74 0.36
CA ALA A 572 -25.83 -9.67 1.76
C ALA A 572 -24.60 -9.87 2.65
N GLU A 573 -24.60 -9.25 3.82
CA GLU A 573 -23.51 -9.29 4.80
C GLU A 573 -23.11 -10.72 5.22
N LYS A 574 -24.09 -11.60 5.35
CA LYS A 574 -23.89 -13.02 5.73
C LYS A 574 -23.04 -13.82 4.74
N GLN A 575 -22.75 -13.31 3.54
CA GLN A 575 -21.89 -13.97 2.58
C GLN A 575 -20.40 -13.79 2.92
N ALA A 576 -20.05 -12.80 3.75
CA ALA A 576 -18.69 -12.63 4.25
C ALA A 576 -18.29 -13.76 5.22
N PRO A 577 -17.00 -14.09 5.37
CA PRO A 577 -16.54 -15.10 6.33
C PRO A 577 -16.93 -14.79 7.77
N ARG A 578 -17.00 -13.52 8.13
CA ARG A 578 -17.48 -12.97 9.40
C ARG A 578 -18.64 -12.02 9.13
N SER A 579 -19.65 -12.03 9.98
CA SER A 579 -20.87 -11.23 9.79
C SER A 579 -20.74 -9.77 10.25
N ALA A 580 -19.67 -9.44 10.98
CA ALA A 580 -19.33 -8.11 11.49
C ALA A 580 -17.88 -8.12 12.01
N PRO A 581 -17.28 -6.95 12.30
CA PRO A 581 -15.99 -6.87 13.00
C PRO A 581 -16.07 -7.62 14.35
N VAL A 582 -15.03 -8.41 14.62
CA VAL A 582 -14.99 -9.23 15.85
C VAL A 582 -14.83 -8.32 17.06
N ASN A 583 -15.61 -8.59 18.10
CA ASN A 583 -15.58 -7.88 19.38
C ASN A 583 -15.91 -6.37 19.34
N LEU A 584 -16.56 -5.90 18.26
CA LEU A 584 -16.88 -4.48 18.02
C LEU A 584 -17.55 -3.81 19.23
N ALA A 585 -18.65 -4.34 19.73
CA ALA A 585 -19.41 -3.72 20.80
C ALA A 585 -18.62 -3.61 22.13
N ALA A 586 -17.75 -4.58 22.43
CA ALA A 586 -16.93 -4.54 23.65
C ALA A 586 -15.80 -3.51 23.55
N ILE A 587 -15.19 -3.36 22.35
CA ILE A 587 -14.16 -2.34 22.10
C ILE A 587 -14.77 -0.96 22.18
N GLU A 588 -15.90 -0.71 21.51
CA GLU A 588 -16.59 0.59 21.55
C GLU A 588 -17.03 0.99 22.96
N ALA A 589 -17.52 0.03 23.77
CA ALA A 589 -17.86 0.29 25.17
C ALA A 589 -16.63 0.67 26.01
N ASN A 590 -15.47 0.05 25.76
CA ASN A 590 -14.22 0.37 26.42
C ASN A 590 -13.70 1.76 26.02
N ASP A 591 -13.77 2.11 24.74
CA ASP A 591 -13.35 3.42 24.22
C ASP A 591 -14.27 4.54 24.75
N ALA A 592 -15.57 4.31 24.83
CA ALA A 592 -16.53 5.25 25.44
C ALA A 592 -16.24 5.48 26.93
N ALA A 593 -15.90 4.43 27.69
CA ALA A 593 -15.52 4.53 29.10
C ALA A 593 -14.21 5.30 29.28
N SER A 594 -13.22 5.09 28.43
CA SER A 594 -11.93 5.79 28.44
C SER A 594 -12.11 7.29 28.14
N ASN A 595 -12.94 7.63 27.16
CA ASN A 595 -13.26 9.01 26.80
C ASN A 595 -14.06 9.75 27.90
N ALA A 596 -14.82 9.03 28.71
CA ALA A 596 -15.56 9.58 29.86
C ALA A 596 -14.69 9.82 31.11
N GLY A 597 -13.35 9.61 31.02
CA GLY A 597 -12.41 9.80 32.13
C GLY A 597 -12.42 8.68 33.17
N SER A 598 -13.15 7.61 32.93
CA SER A 598 -12.98 6.36 33.67
C SER A 598 -11.67 5.75 33.22
N ALA A 599 -10.81 5.32 34.16
CA ALA A 599 -9.65 4.48 33.79
C ALA A 599 -10.20 3.20 33.14
N GLY A 600 -10.36 3.20 31.82
CA GLY A 600 -10.78 2.03 31.08
C GLY A 600 -9.79 0.90 31.37
N ALA A 601 -10.28 -0.27 31.71
CA ALA A 601 -9.44 -1.44 31.73
C ALA A 601 -8.86 -1.58 30.32
N GLN A 602 -7.54 -1.78 30.20
CA GLN A 602 -6.94 -2.09 28.91
C GLN A 602 -7.71 -3.27 28.32
N ALA A 603 -8.22 -3.13 27.09
CA ALA A 603 -8.99 -4.18 26.45
C ALA A 603 -8.18 -5.50 26.46
N ALA A 604 -8.82 -6.60 26.83
CA ALA A 604 -8.16 -7.90 26.82
C ALA A 604 -7.86 -8.34 25.40
N VAL A 605 -6.76 -9.04 25.21
CA VAL A 605 -6.44 -9.71 23.95
C VAL A 605 -7.59 -10.65 23.55
N PHE A 606 -8.03 -10.58 22.32
CA PHE A 606 -9.09 -11.44 21.78
C PHE A 606 -8.68 -12.06 20.45
N PRO A 607 -9.07 -13.31 20.17
CA PRO A 607 -8.74 -13.96 18.91
C PRO A 607 -9.66 -13.49 17.78
N ILE A 608 -9.09 -13.37 16.58
CA ILE A 608 -9.82 -13.27 15.31
C ILE A 608 -9.48 -14.51 14.49
N ASP A 609 -10.45 -15.43 14.39
CA ASP A 609 -10.28 -16.62 13.57
C ASP A 609 -10.59 -16.31 12.10
N TYR A 610 -9.74 -16.81 11.20
CA TYR A 610 -9.90 -16.69 9.75
C TYR A 610 -10.26 -18.05 9.12
N PRO A 611 -11.54 -18.48 9.19
CA PRO A 611 -11.98 -19.80 8.70
C PRO A 611 -11.85 -19.98 7.20
N GLU A 612 -11.80 -18.89 6.44
CA GLU A 612 -11.57 -18.90 5.00
C GLU A 612 -10.15 -19.34 4.63
N GLY A 613 -9.22 -19.30 5.56
CA GLY A 613 -7.82 -19.66 5.31
C GLY A 613 -7.18 -18.81 4.19
N ALA A 614 -6.68 -19.47 3.15
CA ALA A 614 -6.14 -18.81 1.97
C ALA A 614 -7.21 -18.37 0.95
N ASN A 615 -8.48 -18.72 1.15
CA ASN A 615 -9.56 -18.40 0.22
C ASN A 615 -10.16 -17.01 0.53
N VAL A 616 -9.38 -15.97 0.36
CA VAL A 616 -9.83 -14.59 0.56
C VAL A 616 -10.74 -14.14 -0.59
N GLY A 617 -11.77 -13.34 -0.30
CA GLY A 617 -12.61 -12.67 -1.27
C GLY A 617 -13.29 -13.64 -2.26
N TYR A 618 -13.12 -13.42 -3.58
CA TYR A 618 -13.77 -14.22 -4.63
C TYR A 618 -13.54 -15.74 -4.49
N ARG A 619 -12.40 -16.16 -3.91
CA ARG A 619 -12.09 -17.58 -3.66
C ARG A 619 -12.99 -18.16 -2.55
N TRP A 620 -13.35 -17.35 -1.55
CA TRP A 620 -14.33 -17.74 -0.54
C TRP A 620 -15.72 -17.94 -1.17
N PHE A 621 -16.17 -16.97 -1.99
CA PHE A 621 -17.45 -17.09 -2.70
C PHE A 621 -17.51 -18.34 -3.58
N GLU A 622 -16.44 -18.67 -4.31
CA GLU A 622 -16.34 -19.91 -5.10
C GLU A 622 -16.37 -21.15 -4.22
N ALA A 623 -15.60 -21.19 -3.12
CA ALA A 623 -15.55 -22.31 -2.19
C ALA A 623 -16.92 -22.57 -1.52
N GLN A 624 -17.65 -21.53 -1.18
CA GLN A 624 -19.01 -21.60 -0.61
C GLN A 624 -20.09 -21.80 -1.67
N LYS A 625 -19.75 -21.72 -2.96
CA LYS A 625 -20.71 -21.73 -4.09
C LYS A 625 -21.74 -20.61 -3.98
N GLU A 626 -21.33 -19.49 -3.40
CA GLU A 626 -22.13 -18.28 -3.26
C GLU A 626 -21.98 -17.38 -4.48
N LYS A 627 -23.05 -16.72 -4.88
CA LYS A 627 -23.03 -15.75 -5.98
C LYS A 627 -22.97 -14.33 -5.41
N PRO A 628 -21.90 -13.55 -5.66
CA PRO A 628 -21.85 -12.17 -5.26
C PRO A 628 -22.75 -11.27 -6.11
N LEU A 629 -22.96 -10.03 -5.66
CA LEU A 629 -23.61 -8.99 -6.47
C LEU A 629 -22.74 -8.62 -7.68
N PHE A 630 -21.46 -8.33 -7.42
CA PHE A 630 -20.44 -8.16 -8.46
C PHE A 630 -19.17 -8.91 -8.04
N PRO A 631 -18.64 -9.80 -8.89
CA PRO A 631 -17.43 -10.54 -8.57
C PRO A 631 -16.16 -9.69 -8.70
N PHE A 632 -15.09 -10.13 -8.08
CA PHE A 632 -13.73 -9.62 -8.33
C PHE A 632 -13.42 -9.59 -9.83
N GLY A 633 -12.73 -8.55 -10.28
CA GLY A 633 -12.35 -8.36 -11.68
C GLY A 633 -13.46 -7.83 -12.58
N TYR A 634 -14.69 -7.66 -12.06
CA TYR A 634 -15.82 -7.16 -12.83
C TYR A 634 -15.72 -5.67 -13.14
N GLY A 635 -16.15 -5.29 -14.35
CA GLY A 635 -16.32 -3.91 -14.79
C GLY A 635 -16.77 -3.86 -16.24
N LEU A 636 -17.67 -2.94 -16.57
CA LEU A 636 -18.19 -2.70 -17.91
C LEU A 636 -17.38 -1.65 -18.66
N SER A 637 -17.62 -1.55 -19.97
CA SER A 637 -17.00 -0.58 -20.87
C SER A 637 -18.04 -0.02 -21.84
N TYR A 638 -17.82 1.18 -22.39
CA TYR A 638 -18.61 1.75 -23.48
C TYR A 638 -18.28 1.15 -24.85
N THR A 639 -17.36 0.19 -24.91
CA THR A 639 -17.03 -0.61 -26.09
C THR A 639 -17.11 -2.10 -25.78
N ARG A 640 -16.86 -2.97 -26.75
CA ARG A 640 -16.94 -4.42 -26.60
C ARG A 640 -15.61 -5.05 -26.94
N PHE A 641 -15.16 -5.98 -26.12
CA PHE A 641 -13.95 -6.76 -26.35
C PHE A 641 -14.29 -8.24 -26.59
N ALA A 642 -13.51 -8.88 -27.46
CA ALA A 642 -13.64 -10.30 -27.76
C ALA A 642 -12.27 -10.98 -27.63
N TYR A 643 -12.25 -12.17 -27.02
CA TYR A 643 -11.07 -12.99 -26.89
C TYR A 643 -11.12 -14.17 -27.86
N LYS A 644 -9.99 -14.48 -28.50
CA LYS A 644 -9.87 -15.57 -29.48
C LYS A 644 -8.50 -16.24 -29.34
N ASN A 645 -8.38 -17.40 -30.00
CA ASN A 645 -7.09 -18.08 -30.22
C ASN A 645 -6.34 -18.41 -28.91
N LEU A 646 -7.07 -18.76 -27.84
CA LEU A 646 -6.48 -19.18 -26.59
C LEU A 646 -5.55 -20.39 -26.82
N LYS A 647 -4.28 -20.26 -26.41
CA LYS A 647 -3.31 -21.33 -26.35
C LYS A 647 -2.70 -21.38 -24.97
N VAL A 648 -2.61 -22.56 -24.40
CA VAL A 648 -2.06 -22.78 -23.08
C VAL A 648 -0.91 -23.79 -23.20
N THR A 649 0.23 -23.47 -22.62
CA THR A 649 1.40 -24.36 -22.56
C THR A 649 1.76 -24.56 -21.08
N GLY A 650 1.75 -25.82 -20.65
CA GLY A 650 2.16 -26.24 -19.31
C GLY A 650 3.64 -26.64 -19.25
N GLY A 651 3.98 -27.46 -18.27
CA GLY A 651 5.35 -27.91 -17.98
C GLY A 651 5.91 -27.23 -16.74
N MET A 652 7.13 -26.71 -16.80
CA MET A 652 7.79 -26.01 -15.68
C MET A 652 7.18 -24.59 -15.44
N THR A 653 6.61 -23.99 -16.48
CA THR A 653 5.95 -22.67 -16.43
C THR A 653 4.62 -22.78 -17.17
N LEU A 654 3.59 -22.16 -16.64
CA LEU A 654 2.33 -22.02 -17.34
C LEU A 654 2.35 -20.73 -18.15
N THR A 655 2.24 -20.86 -19.48
CA THR A 655 2.16 -19.71 -20.40
C THR A 655 0.82 -19.73 -21.12
N VAL A 656 0.17 -18.59 -21.17
CA VAL A 656 -1.14 -18.39 -21.80
C VAL A 656 -1.01 -17.31 -22.88
N SER A 657 -1.39 -17.63 -24.10
CA SER A 657 -1.45 -16.63 -25.18
C SER A 657 -2.81 -16.61 -25.85
N PHE A 658 -3.24 -15.45 -26.29
CA PHE A 658 -4.56 -15.20 -26.86
C PHE A 658 -4.59 -13.87 -27.63
N ASP A 659 -5.64 -13.65 -28.40
CA ASP A 659 -5.89 -12.38 -29.06
C ASP A 659 -7.04 -11.64 -28.37
N VAL A 660 -6.85 -10.33 -28.11
CA VAL A 660 -7.87 -9.39 -27.63
C VAL A 660 -8.23 -8.46 -28.77
N ALA A 661 -9.50 -8.36 -29.12
CA ALA A 661 -10.01 -7.48 -30.16
C ALA A 661 -11.03 -6.50 -29.60
N ASN A 662 -10.91 -5.22 -29.93
CA ASN A 662 -11.97 -4.25 -29.71
C ASN A 662 -12.98 -4.32 -30.88
N SER A 663 -14.13 -4.95 -30.64
CA SER A 663 -15.18 -5.13 -31.64
C SER A 663 -16.23 -4.02 -31.64
N GLY A 664 -16.09 -3.01 -30.78
CA GLY A 664 -16.99 -1.86 -30.72
C GLY A 664 -16.49 -0.63 -31.45
N ALA A 665 -17.23 0.47 -31.32
CA ALA A 665 -17.00 1.72 -32.08
C ALA A 665 -16.14 2.76 -31.32
N ARG A 666 -15.76 2.51 -30.07
CA ARG A 666 -14.96 3.44 -29.25
C ARG A 666 -13.62 2.82 -28.88
N ALA A 667 -12.59 3.64 -28.79
CA ALA A 667 -11.33 3.22 -28.18
C ALA A 667 -11.54 2.94 -26.70
N GLY A 668 -10.81 2.00 -26.14
CA GLY A 668 -10.88 1.66 -24.73
C GLY A 668 -9.83 0.66 -24.31
N ALA A 669 -9.72 0.46 -23.01
CA ALA A 669 -8.87 -0.57 -22.44
C ALA A 669 -9.69 -1.71 -21.85
N ASP A 670 -9.14 -2.91 -21.94
CA ASP A 670 -9.66 -4.11 -21.32
C ASP A 670 -8.60 -4.74 -20.42
N VAL A 671 -9.04 -5.59 -19.49
CA VAL A 671 -8.17 -6.34 -18.60
C VAL A 671 -8.50 -7.82 -18.68
N PRO A 672 -7.93 -8.56 -19.67
CA PRO A 672 -7.99 -10.01 -19.68
C PRO A 672 -7.31 -10.59 -18.43
N GLN A 673 -8.01 -11.47 -17.75
CA GLN A 673 -7.61 -12.09 -16.49
C GLN A 673 -7.48 -13.59 -16.69
N VAL A 674 -6.38 -14.17 -16.22
CA VAL A 674 -6.11 -15.61 -16.31
C VAL A 674 -6.30 -16.22 -14.92
N TYR A 675 -7.33 -17.05 -14.79
CA TYR A 675 -7.58 -17.82 -13.57
C TYR A 675 -7.18 -19.27 -13.78
N VAL A 676 -6.59 -19.86 -12.75
CA VAL A 676 -6.07 -21.23 -12.82
C VAL A 676 -6.47 -22.01 -11.57
N ALA A 677 -6.94 -23.22 -11.78
CA ALA A 677 -7.29 -24.18 -10.71
C ALA A 677 -6.70 -25.55 -11.00
N ALA A 678 -6.09 -26.21 -10.02
CA ALA A 678 -5.88 -27.65 -10.06
C ALA A 678 -7.20 -28.39 -9.81
N ASP A 679 -7.32 -29.66 -10.19
CA ASP A 679 -8.53 -30.47 -9.97
C ASP A 679 -9.00 -30.38 -8.50
N GLY A 680 -10.28 -29.98 -8.30
CA GLY A 680 -10.90 -29.85 -6.99
C GLY A 680 -10.45 -28.66 -6.13
N GLN A 681 -9.73 -27.68 -6.71
CA GLN A 681 -9.30 -26.47 -6.04
C GLN A 681 -10.10 -25.25 -6.56
N THR A 682 -10.16 -24.18 -5.74
CA THR A 682 -10.68 -22.88 -6.16
C THR A 682 -9.75 -22.22 -7.19
N ALA A 683 -10.35 -21.54 -8.15
CA ALA A 683 -9.59 -20.79 -9.14
C ALA A 683 -8.88 -19.58 -8.50
N ARG A 684 -7.64 -19.32 -8.94
CA ARG A 684 -6.79 -18.22 -8.46
C ARG A 684 -6.39 -17.35 -9.64
N LEU A 685 -6.42 -16.03 -9.49
CA LEU A 685 -5.85 -15.11 -10.48
C LEU A 685 -4.35 -15.39 -10.60
N ALA A 686 -3.90 -15.83 -11.76
CA ALA A 686 -2.51 -16.23 -12.00
C ALA A 686 -1.73 -15.28 -12.91
N ALA A 687 -2.45 -14.51 -13.73
CA ALA A 687 -1.90 -13.44 -14.54
C ALA A 687 -3.00 -12.47 -15.00
N PHE A 688 -2.62 -11.24 -15.31
CA PHE A 688 -3.49 -10.23 -15.91
C PHE A 688 -2.65 -9.22 -16.71
N GLN A 689 -3.31 -8.50 -17.61
CA GLN A 689 -2.69 -7.38 -18.31
C GLN A 689 -3.75 -6.38 -18.77
N ARG A 690 -3.52 -5.09 -18.54
CA ARG A 690 -4.31 -4.03 -19.16
C ARG A 690 -3.89 -3.81 -20.62
N VAL A 691 -4.85 -3.74 -21.52
CA VAL A 691 -4.61 -3.65 -22.98
C VAL A 691 -5.48 -2.54 -23.57
N GLU A 692 -4.86 -1.48 -24.09
CA GLU A 692 -5.56 -0.39 -24.79
C GLU A 692 -5.70 -0.71 -26.29
N LEU A 693 -6.91 -0.55 -26.83
CA LEU A 693 -7.24 -0.88 -28.22
C LEU A 693 -8.11 0.18 -28.87
N LYS A 694 -7.78 0.56 -30.10
CA LYS A 694 -8.64 1.36 -30.96
C LYS A 694 -9.80 0.49 -31.52
N PRO A 695 -10.89 1.09 -32.01
CA PRO A 695 -11.94 0.34 -32.71
C PRO A 695 -11.36 -0.54 -33.84
N GLY A 696 -11.74 -1.82 -33.83
CA GLY A 696 -11.26 -2.82 -34.80
C GLY A 696 -9.83 -3.33 -34.56
N GLU A 697 -9.09 -2.77 -33.62
CA GLU A 697 -7.72 -3.24 -33.31
C GLU A 697 -7.77 -4.59 -32.59
N THR A 698 -6.83 -5.46 -32.96
CA THR A 698 -6.58 -6.74 -32.29
C THR A 698 -5.12 -6.78 -31.83
N ARG A 699 -4.89 -7.23 -30.60
CA ARG A 699 -3.56 -7.41 -30.02
C ARG A 699 -3.37 -8.83 -29.55
N HIS A 700 -2.23 -9.41 -29.91
CA HIS A 700 -1.78 -10.68 -29.36
C HIS A 700 -1.14 -10.45 -28.00
N VAL A 701 -1.56 -11.20 -27.00
CA VAL A 701 -1.08 -11.14 -25.61
C VAL A 701 -0.49 -12.49 -25.22
N THR A 702 0.64 -12.47 -24.51
CA THR A 702 1.26 -13.66 -23.93
C THR A 702 1.62 -13.38 -22.47
N LEU A 703 1.10 -14.19 -21.56
CA LEU A 703 1.27 -14.05 -20.11
C LEU A 703 1.90 -15.33 -19.55
N ALA A 704 2.83 -15.14 -18.62
CA ALA A 704 3.32 -16.22 -17.77
C ALA A 704 2.60 -16.15 -16.42
N ALA A 705 2.04 -17.25 -15.96
CA ALA A 705 1.39 -17.31 -14.67
C ALA A 705 2.43 -17.26 -13.52
N GLU A 706 2.08 -16.54 -12.45
CA GLU A 706 2.88 -16.52 -11.23
C GLU A 706 2.87 -17.93 -10.58
N ARG A 707 4.02 -18.60 -10.56
CA ARG A 707 4.12 -20.01 -10.15
C ARG A 707 3.72 -20.25 -8.69
N ARG A 708 3.92 -19.26 -7.79
CA ARG A 708 3.52 -19.37 -6.36
C ARG A 708 2.00 -19.44 -6.22
N ILE A 709 1.27 -18.74 -7.08
CA ILE A 709 -0.20 -18.82 -7.14
C ILE A 709 -0.66 -20.24 -7.50
N LEU A 710 0.09 -20.95 -8.34
CA LEU A 710 -0.22 -22.34 -8.75
C LEU A 710 0.23 -23.39 -7.73
N SER A 711 0.94 -22.97 -6.69
CA SER A 711 1.62 -23.84 -5.73
C SER A 711 0.93 -23.85 -4.37
N ARG A 712 1.29 -24.83 -3.55
CA ARG A 712 0.99 -24.93 -2.14
C ARG A 712 2.25 -24.67 -1.33
N TRP A 713 2.10 -24.05 -0.18
CA TRP A 713 3.19 -23.94 0.76
C TRP A 713 3.37 -25.26 1.52
N ASP A 714 4.58 -25.76 1.58
CA ASP A 714 4.97 -26.90 2.40
C ASP A 714 5.74 -26.38 3.63
N ASP A 715 5.06 -26.30 4.75
CA ASP A 715 5.60 -25.72 5.99
C ASP A 715 6.79 -26.51 6.55
N LYS A 716 6.81 -27.85 6.34
CA LYS A 716 7.92 -28.70 6.77
C LYS A 716 9.17 -28.51 5.91
N ALA A 717 8.99 -28.36 4.61
CA ALA A 717 10.07 -28.12 3.66
C ALA A 717 10.46 -26.63 3.57
N ARG A 718 9.67 -25.73 4.15
CA ARG A 718 9.77 -24.28 4.04
C ARG A 718 9.95 -23.82 2.59
N GLY A 719 8.99 -24.19 1.76
CA GLY A 719 9.06 -23.91 0.32
C GLY A 719 7.76 -24.21 -0.39
N TRP A 720 7.73 -23.86 -1.66
CA TRP A 720 6.58 -24.05 -2.53
C TRP A 720 6.61 -25.42 -3.19
N HIS A 721 5.43 -26.05 -3.29
CA HIS A 721 5.22 -27.27 -4.04
C HIS A 721 4.13 -27.04 -5.11
N LEU A 722 4.54 -26.93 -6.37
CA LEU A 722 3.64 -27.01 -7.52
C LEU A 722 3.43 -28.50 -7.81
N VAL A 723 2.24 -29.00 -7.53
CA VAL A 723 1.90 -30.42 -7.73
C VAL A 723 1.75 -30.68 -9.22
N GLY A 724 2.42 -31.73 -9.72
CA GLY A 724 2.27 -32.14 -11.11
C GLY A 724 0.86 -32.66 -11.40
N GLY A 725 0.33 -32.37 -12.59
CA GLY A 725 -0.98 -32.80 -12.97
C GLY A 725 -1.72 -31.84 -13.89
N ARG A 726 -3.05 -32.05 -14.03
CA ARG A 726 -3.91 -31.20 -14.85
C ARG A 726 -4.32 -29.96 -14.10
N TYR A 727 -4.28 -28.84 -14.82
CA TYR A 727 -4.72 -27.52 -14.36
C TYR A 727 -5.74 -26.97 -15.38
N HIS A 728 -6.87 -26.49 -14.87
CA HIS A 728 -7.88 -25.79 -15.65
C HIS A 728 -7.50 -24.32 -15.75
N VAL A 729 -7.46 -23.80 -16.96
CA VAL A 729 -7.08 -22.39 -17.25
C VAL A 729 -8.29 -21.71 -17.87
N ALA A 730 -8.73 -20.61 -17.26
CA ALA A 730 -9.78 -19.74 -17.75
C ALA A 730 -9.22 -18.37 -18.10
N LEU A 731 -9.36 -17.97 -19.36
CA LEU A 731 -9.25 -16.58 -19.77
C LEU A 731 -10.62 -15.93 -19.55
N ALA A 732 -10.69 -14.99 -18.61
CA ALA A 732 -11.95 -14.48 -18.07
C ALA A 732 -12.02 -12.95 -18.11
N ARG A 733 -13.24 -12.41 -18.01
CA ARG A 733 -13.53 -10.98 -17.82
C ARG A 733 -13.57 -10.60 -16.34
N ALA A 734 -13.91 -11.58 -15.50
CA ALA A 734 -14.01 -11.46 -14.06
C ALA A 734 -13.92 -12.86 -13.44
N ALA A 735 -13.77 -12.96 -12.12
CA ALA A 735 -13.85 -14.23 -11.40
C ALA A 735 -15.20 -14.92 -11.68
N GLY A 736 -15.14 -16.16 -12.15
CA GLY A 736 -16.34 -16.94 -12.52
C GLY A 736 -16.95 -16.60 -13.89
N ASP A 737 -16.46 -15.59 -14.64
CA ASP A 737 -16.92 -15.22 -15.99
C ASP A 737 -15.88 -15.60 -17.06
N ALA A 738 -15.70 -16.91 -17.26
CA ALA A 738 -14.77 -17.44 -18.25
C ALA A 738 -15.27 -17.18 -19.69
N ALA A 739 -14.46 -16.50 -20.48
CA ALA A 739 -14.71 -16.30 -21.91
C ALA A 739 -14.18 -17.48 -22.76
N LEU A 740 -13.01 -17.99 -22.41
CA LEU A 740 -12.36 -19.15 -23.04
C LEU A 740 -11.70 -20.02 -21.97
N THR A 741 -11.68 -21.33 -22.17
CA THR A 741 -11.03 -22.29 -21.26
C THR A 741 -10.12 -23.25 -22.00
N ALA A 742 -9.09 -23.73 -21.34
CA ALA A 742 -8.21 -24.80 -21.81
C ALA A 742 -7.59 -25.51 -20.61
N ASP A 743 -7.05 -26.70 -20.83
CA ASP A 743 -6.31 -27.43 -19.83
C ASP A 743 -4.80 -27.39 -20.10
N ALA A 744 -3.99 -27.43 -19.05
CA ALA A 744 -2.56 -27.61 -19.13
C ALA A 744 -2.10 -28.73 -18.18
N THR A 745 -1.03 -29.43 -18.54
CA THR A 745 -0.37 -30.35 -17.63
C THR A 745 0.89 -29.71 -17.10
N MET A 746 0.98 -29.59 -15.77
CA MET A 746 2.14 -29.04 -15.08
C MET A 746 3.07 -30.15 -14.60
N THR A 747 4.36 -29.89 -14.59
CA THR A 747 5.38 -30.75 -14.04
C THR A 747 5.48 -30.52 -12.53
N ASP A 748 5.64 -31.61 -11.76
CA ASP A 748 5.87 -31.51 -10.31
C ASP A 748 7.17 -30.75 -10.01
N GLN A 749 7.09 -29.76 -9.11
CA GLN A 749 8.21 -28.90 -8.77
C GLN A 749 8.19 -28.52 -7.30
N ARG A 750 9.35 -28.50 -6.68
CA ARG A 750 9.59 -27.88 -5.37
C ARG A 750 10.61 -26.77 -5.51
N PHE A 751 10.34 -25.62 -4.92
CA PHE A 751 11.21 -24.47 -5.01
C PHE A 751 11.15 -23.60 -3.74
N ARG A 752 12.20 -22.83 -3.53
CA ARG A 752 12.30 -21.92 -2.37
C ARG A 752 11.42 -20.69 -2.57
N PRO A 753 11.07 -20.00 -1.46
CA PRO A 753 10.31 -18.75 -1.47
C PRO A 753 10.90 -17.64 -2.34
#